data_f4e8e67d7e1435860bba6d7ed41db07a
#
_entry.id   f4e8e67d7e1435860bba6d7ed41db07a
#
_cell.length_a   1.000
_cell.length_b   1.000
_cell.length_c   1.000
_cell.angle_alpha   90.00
_cell.angle_beta   90.00
_cell.angle_gamma   90.00
#
_symmetry.space_group_name_H-M   'P 1'
#
loop_
_entity.id
_entity.type
_entity.pdbx_description
1 polymer ?
#
loop_
_entity_poly.entity_id
_entity_poly.type
_entity_poly.pdbx_seq_one_letter_code
_entity_poly.pdbx_strand_id
1 'polypeptide(L)'
;MYVPIRNTPDNITFYNCEYNLFSFFILTFAMHKTNLLITYRIQTMRKTVLSCLMLLGVLGANARQLSIQTPNMSLVIQADEGQQANYVYFGPRLQTAMQNNLPYPMGGNMNAYPAYGMGNCRPTALSVRHADGNMSTQLVVTGSEQQGDVTTIHMKDRVYGLTVDLKYKSFSDVDMIETWAEITNKEKGTVTLSQFASATLPIRRGDVWISHLYGAWGNECQVAEEPLLAGEKLIRNRDGVRNATTEHAEVMFSLDGKAQENTGRVIGAALCYSGNYLLQTVTDESEYHYFFAGIDAQNSEYHLKRGETFVTPHLALTYSTEGLSGASRNFHRWGREYRLMHGNEPRMILLNSWEGVYMNVNEPTMDQMMGDIADMGGELFVMDDGWFGTKYRRTIDDKALGDWEVDTVKLPHGIPGLIDMAKKHGIKFGIWIEPEMTKSRLYEKHPDWIVKAPKRDAVTGRGGTQLVLDMGNPEVQNFVFSVVDRLKQQNPDLAYIKWDANMHIANHGSQCLPAADQSELFINYHRGLEKTLQRIRDKYPDLIIQACASGGGRANWGVLPYFDEFWVSDNTDALQRIYIQWGTSYFFPSMTMACHISKSPNPNTGRIIPLKYRIDVAMSGRLGMELQPKDMTDEEKTICRKAISEYKQIRPIVQLGNLYRLVSPYDKKGVASMMYVNDDKSKAVFFWWKLDTFVNAHLPRVRMAGLDPDRLYTVHELDRTDKNPLWCEGKQFTGSYLMNEGLEMPTGGDWNMNGWASRVLSLE
;
A
#
# COMPACT_ATOMS: atom_id res chain seq x y z
N MET A 1 46.39 29.44 -11.32
CA MET A 1 47.84 29.59 -11.54
C MET A 1 48.34 28.25 -12.02
N TYR A 2 48.58 28.15 -13.32
CA TYR A 2 49.09 26.97 -14.02
C TYR A 2 50.62 26.90 -13.88
N VAL A 3 51.19 25.74 -13.68
CA VAL A 3 52.47 25.35 -14.26
C VAL A 3 52.48 23.84 -14.50
N PRO A 4 52.72 23.38 -15.73
CA PRO A 4 52.90 21.98 -16.08
C PRO A 4 54.37 21.59 -16.14
N ILE A 5 54.70 20.33 -15.87
CA ILE A 5 56.00 19.77 -16.25
C ILE A 5 55.78 18.45 -17.00
N ARG A 6 56.52 18.40 -18.13
CA ARG A 6 56.52 17.45 -19.22
C ARG A 6 57.20 16.11 -18.89
N ASN A 7 56.79 15.15 -19.70
CA ASN A 7 57.40 13.89 -20.14
C ASN A 7 58.92 13.86 -20.29
N THR A 8 59.52 12.67 -20.03
CA THR A 8 60.16 11.89 -21.13
C THR A 8 60.53 10.48 -20.63
N PRO A 9 60.67 9.49 -21.54
CA PRO A 9 60.72 8.07 -21.24
C PRO A 9 62.14 7.50 -21.36
N ASP A 10 62.28 6.22 -21.06
CA ASP A 10 63.25 5.20 -21.53
C ASP A 10 63.70 4.30 -20.37
N ASN A 11 63.81 3.04 -20.42
CA ASN A 11 64.23 2.04 -21.35
C ASN A 11 63.91 0.63 -20.77
N ILE A 12 63.55 -0.22 -21.66
CA ILE A 12 63.47 -1.67 -21.50
C ILE A 12 64.89 -2.25 -21.52
N THR A 13 65.17 -3.23 -20.63
CA THR A 13 66.29 -4.16 -20.92
C THR A 13 65.89 -5.57 -20.44
N PHE A 14 65.72 -6.44 -21.41
CA PHE A 14 65.64 -7.89 -21.27
C PHE A 14 67.03 -8.43 -21.03
N TYR A 15 67.18 -9.43 -20.16
CA TYR A 15 68.27 -10.36 -20.19
C TYR A 15 67.81 -11.78 -20.28
N ASN A 16 67.99 -12.37 -21.48
CA ASN A 16 68.15 -13.80 -21.71
C ASN A 16 69.52 -14.24 -21.21
N CYS A 17 69.60 -15.43 -20.65
CA CYS A 17 70.88 -16.17 -20.74
C CYS A 17 70.56 -17.69 -20.76
N GLU A 18 71.16 -18.24 -21.78
CA GLU A 18 71.08 -19.59 -22.28
C GLU A 18 71.79 -20.66 -21.44
N TYR A 19 71.45 -21.86 -21.71
CA TYR A 19 72.04 -23.18 -21.53
C TYR A 19 73.54 -23.25 -21.44
N ASN A 20 74.08 -24.24 -20.64
CA ASN A 20 75.03 -25.21 -21.11
C ASN A 20 75.06 -26.51 -20.34
N LEU A 21 75.06 -27.60 -21.13
CA LEU A 21 75.24 -29.01 -20.79
C LEU A 21 76.72 -29.23 -20.38
N PHE A 22 77.00 -30.13 -19.45
CA PHE A 22 78.09 -31.12 -19.54
C PHE A 22 77.91 -32.17 -18.41
N SER A 23 77.48 -33.35 -18.80
CA SER A 23 78.13 -34.66 -18.97
C SER A 23 78.37 -35.49 -17.71
N PHE A 24 77.64 -36.55 -17.70
CA PHE A 24 77.99 -37.98 -17.52
C PHE A 24 79.22 -38.37 -16.66
N PHE A 25 78.95 -39.37 -15.91
CA PHE A 25 79.69 -40.46 -15.25
C PHE A 25 79.81 -40.31 -13.73
N ILE A 26 79.15 -41.18 -13.01
CA ILE A 26 79.60 -42.35 -12.32
C ILE A 26 78.38 -43.10 -11.73
N LEU A 27 78.19 -44.27 -12.24
CA LEU A 27 77.21 -45.25 -11.84
C LEU A 27 77.62 -46.03 -10.59
N THR A 28 76.59 -46.49 -9.85
CA THR A 28 76.54 -47.68 -9.05
C THR A 28 77.26 -47.65 -7.70
N PHE A 29 76.56 -47.15 -6.66
CA PHE A 29 76.60 -47.66 -5.30
C PHE A 29 75.67 -46.91 -4.34
N ALA A 30 74.39 -46.67 -4.70
CA ALA A 30 73.43 -46.05 -3.79
C ALA A 30 71.96 -46.46 -3.99
N MET A 31 71.73 -47.64 -4.53
CA MET A 31 70.35 -48.08 -4.84
C MET A 31 69.53 -48.67 -3.64
N HIS A 32 70.05 -48.64 -2.42
CA HIS A 32 69.30 -49.14 -1.27
C HIS A 32 69.02 -48.12 -0.17
N LYS A 33 69.61 -46.94 -0.18
CA LYS A 33 69.23 -45.84 0.76
C LYS A 33 68.34 -44.75 0.13
N THR A 34 68.30 -44.71 -1.19
CA THR A 34 67.50 -43.68 -1.93
C THR A 34 66.00 -44.02 -1.97
N ASN A 35 65.67 -45.31 -1.99
CA ASN A 35 64.23 -45.71 -2.00
C ASN A 35 63.52 -45.41 -0.68
N LEU A 36 64.20 -45.49 0.48
CA LEU A 36 63.57 -45.13 1.77
C LEU A 36 63.41 -43.61 1.93
N LEU A 37 64.33 -42.82 1.42
CA LEU A 37 64.27 -41.36 1.47
C LEU A 37 63.27 -40.80 0.45
N ILE A 38 63.14 -41.40 -0.72
CA ILE A 38 62.12 -41.03 -1.73
C ILE A 38 60.74 -41.41 -1.24
N THR A 39 60.56 -42.55 -0.63
CA THR A 39 59.23 -42.97 -0.06
C THR A 39 58.83 -42.08 1.13
N TYR A 40 59.78 -41.68 1.99
CA TYR A 40 59.52 -40.75 3.09
C TYR A 40 59.24 -39.32 2.60
N ARG A 41 59.92 -38.84 1.57
CA ARG A 41 59.65 -37.56 0.93
C ARG A 41 58.30 -37.56 0.18
N ILE A 42 57.95 -38.63 -0.52
CA ILE A 42 56.67 -38.77 -1.20
C ILE A 42 55.53 -38.87 -0.19
N GLN A 43 55.67 -39.58 0.94
CA GLN A 43 54.71 -39.60 2.00
C GLN A 43 54.57 -38.22 2.71
N THR A 44 55.69 -37.51 2.93
CA THR A 44 55.67 -36.14 3.52
C THR A 44 55.06 -35.15 2.54
N MET A 45 55.43 -35.20 1.25
CA MET A 45 54.80 -34.38 0.23
C MET A 45 53.30 -34.70 0.05
N ARG A 46 52.89 -35.98 0.08
CA ARG A 46 51.46 -36.34 0.08
C ARG A 46 50.70 -35.83 1.31
N LYS A 47 51.32 -35.89 2.50
CA LYS A 47 50.70 -35.30 3.72
C LYS A 47 50.68 -33.80 3.66
N THR A 48 51.69 -33.12 3.13
CA THR A 48 51.73 -31.66 2.97
C THR A 48 50.77 -31.21 1.85
N VAL A 49 50.69 -31.96 0.74
CA VAL A 49 49.73 -31.68 -0.35
C VAL A 49 48.32 -31.99 0.10
N LEU A 50 48.07 -33.06 0.89
CA LEU A 50 46.76 -33.30 1.49
C LEU A 50 46.37 -32.28 2.55
N SER A 51 47.38 -31.80 3.36
CA SER A 51 47.15 -30.72 4.31
C SER A 51 46.95 -29.38 3.60
N CYS A 52 47.65 -29.08 2.52
CA CYS A 52 47.41 -27.91 1.67
C CYS A 52 46.11 -28.04 0.89
N LEU A 53 45.69 -29.22 0.43
CA LEU A 53 44.39 -29.48 -0.17
C LEU A 53 43.26 -29.40 0.87
N MET A 54 43.49 -29.83 2.12
CA MET A 54 42.55 -29.60 3.21
C MET A 54 42.53 -28.13 3.67
N LEU A 55 43.65 -27.38 3.62
CA LEU A 55 43.64 -25.93 3.87
C LEU A 55 43.08 -25.14 2.69
N LEU A 56 43.23 -25.61 1.45
CA LEU A 56 42.58 -25.00 0.28
C LEU A 56 41.13 -25.39 0.16
N GLY A 57 40.69 -26.49 0.79
CA GLY A 57 39.28 -26.84 0.94
C GLY A 57 38.53 -26.07 2.01
N VAL A 58 39.23 -25.24 2.84
CA VAL A 58 38.64 -24.38 3.88
C VAL A 58 38.57 -22.91 3.44
N LEU A 59 39.10 -22.57 2.25
CA LEU A 59 39.03 -21.22 1.69
C LEU A 59 38.04 -21.07 0.53
N GLY A 60 37.15 -22.01 0.37
CA GLY A 60 35.95 -21.88 -0.44
C GLY A 60 34.72 -21.85 0.45
N ALA A 61 34.58 -20.86 1.34
CA ALA A 61 33.27 -20.47 1.81
C ALA A 61 32.52 -20.01 0.55
N ASN A 62 31.75 -20.92 -0.06
CA ASN A 62 30.87 -20.56 -1.16
C ASN A 62 29.95 -19.45 -0.63
N ALA A 63 30.16 -18.26 -1.14
CA ALA A 63 29.31 -17.12 -0.87
C ALA A 63 27.86 -17.56 -1.09
N ARG A 64 27.07 -17.57 -0.01
CA ARG A 64 25.67 -18.05 -0.08
C ARG A 64 24.78 -16.93 -0.53
N GLN A 65 24.46 -16.87 -1.81
CA GLN A 65 23.47 -15.98 -2.37
C GLN A 65 22.09 -16.65 -2.30
N LEU A 66 21.14 -15.97 -1.68
CA LEU A 66 19.74 -16.39 -1.56
C LEU A 66 18.93 -15.60 -2.61
N SER A 67 18.26 -16.33 -3.49
CA SER A 67 17.45 -15.75 -4.56
C SER A 67 15.97 -15.91 -4.25
N ILE A 68 15.29 -14.79 -4.02
CA ILE A 68 13.84 -14.69 -3.82
C ILE A 68 13.23 -14.25 -5.15
N GLN A 69 12.33 -15.05 -5.70
CA GLN A 69 11.82 -14.84 -7.06
C GLN A 69 10.31 -14.82 -7.13
N THR A 70 9.81 -14.01 -8.04
CA THR A 70 8.43 -13.94 -8.51
C THR A 70 8.37 -14.23 -10.02
N PRO A 71 7.22 -14.15 -10.69
CA PRO A 71 7.15 -14.39 -12.14
C PRO A 71 8.13 -13.52 -12.95
N ASN A 72 8.27 -12.22 -12.65
CA ASN A 72 9.05 -11.29 -13.48
C ASN A 72 10.14 -10.53 -12.71
N MET A 73 10.34 -10.77 -11.40
CA MET A 73 11.40 -10.10 -10.62
C MET A 73 12.22 -11.05 -9.76
N SER A 74 13.43 -10.61 -9.38
CA SER A 74 14.33 -11.29 -8.45
C SER A 74 14.91 -10.31 -7.45
N LEU A 75 14.98 -10.76 -6.19
CA LEU A 75 15.74 -10.14 -5.11
C LEU A 75 16.82 -11.14 -4.68
N VAL A 76 18.10 -10.70 -4.65
CA VAL A 76 19.21 -11.57 -4.25
C VAL A 76 19.95 -10.94 -3.08
N ILE A 77 20.17 -11.76 -2.05
CA ILE A 77 20.85 -11.37 -0.82
C ILE A 77 22.03 -12.31 -0.57
N GLN A 78 23.20 -11.75 -0.30
CA GLN A 78 24.36 -12.46 0.19
C GLN A 78 24.25 -12.65 1.70
N ALA A 79 24.26 -13.89 2.17
CA ALA A 79 24.08 -14.24 3.57
C ALA A 79 25.14 -15.27 4.01
N ASP A 80 26.39 -14.84 4.14
CA ASP A 80 27.49 -15.66 4.60
C ASP A 80 27.55 -15.70 6.12
N GLU A 81 27.70 -16.88 6.71
CA GLU A 81 27.79 -17.05 8.16
C GLU A 81 28.95 -16.24 8.74
N GLY A 82 28.70 -15.56 9.86
CA GLY A 82 29.67 -14.68 10.53
C GLY A 82 29.84 -13.32 9.88
N GLN A 83 29.22 -13.06 8.73
CA GLN A 83 29.22 -11.78 8.01
C GLN A 83 27.88 -11.05 8.12
N GLN A 84 27.81 -9.84 7.61
CA GLN A 84 26.56 -9.08 7.46
C GLN A 84 25.76 -9.63 6.25
N ALA A 85 24.42 -9.62 6.34
CA ALA A 85 23.56 -9.85 5.18
C ALA A 85 23.56 -8.61 4.28
N ASN A 86 23.75 -8.79 2.97
CA ASN A 86 23.86 -7.69 2.02
C ASN A 86 23.01 -7.93 0.78
N TYR A 87 22.33 -6.88 0.30
CA TYR A 87 21.65 -6.92 -0.99
C TYR A 87 22.67 -6.99 -2.14
N VAL A 88 22.40 -7.86 -3.09
CA VAL A 88 23.22 -8.01 -4.31
C VAL A 88 22.46 -7.54 -5.54
N TYR A 89 21.15 -7.81 -5.60
CA TYR A 89 20.34 -7.48 -6.75
C TYR A 89 18.87 -7.29 -6.36
N PHE A 90 18.21 -6.33 -6.98
CA PHE A 90 16.75 -6.22 -7.05
C PHE A 90 16.37 -5.65 -8.43
N GLY A 91 15.59 -6.41 -9.17
CA GLY A 91 15.25 -6.05 -10.54
C GLY A 91 14.51 -7.14 -11.30
N PRO A 92 14.50 -7.11 -12.65
CA PRO A 92 13.88 -8.14 -13.48
C PRO A 92 14.38 -9.54 -13.13
N ARG A 93 13.53 -10.54 -13.38
CA ARG A 93 13.83 -11.94 -13.05
C ARG A 93 15.14 -12.40 -13.70
N LEU A 94 16.01 -12.95 -12.90
CA LEU A 94 17.27 -13.56 -13.33
C LEU A 94 17.07 -15.00 -13.79
N GLN A 95 17.84 -15.39 -14.82
CA GLN A 95 17.91 -16.80 -15.22
C GLN A 95 18.60 -17.63 -14.13
N THR A 96 18.23 -18.89 -14.01
CA THR A 96 18.69 -19.81 -12.96
C THR A 96 20.22 -19.91 -12.87
N ALA A 97 20.94 -19.86 -13.99
CA ALA A 97 22.42 -19.92 -14.02
C ALA A 97 23.10 -18.70 -13.37
N MET A 98 22.42 -17.55 -13.28
CA MET A 98 22.97 -16.32 -12.70
C MET A 98 22.59 -16.09 -11.23
N GLN A 99 21.60 -16.82 -10.72
CA GLN A 99 20.97 -16.53 -9.41
C GLN A 99 21.91 -16.66 -8.21
N ASN A 100 22.97 -17.44 -8.31
CA ASN A 100 23.87 -17.76 -7.18
C ASN A 100 25.31 -17.30 -7.40
N ASN A 101 25.60 -16.53 -8.45
CA ASN A 101 26.97 -16.12 -8.83
C ASN A 101 27.03 -14.67 -9.31
N LEU A 102 26.21 -13.80 -8.74
CA LEU A 102 26.26 -12.39 -9.07
C LEU A 102 27.50 -11.75 -8.45
N PRO A 103 28.19 -10.86 -9.17
CA PRO A 103 29.25 -10.07 -8.58
C PRO A 103 28.68 -9.18 -7.47
N TYR A 104 29.41 -9.09 -6.36
CA TYR A 104 29.03 -8.18 -5.28
C TYR A 104 29.05 -6.73 -5.78
N PRO A 105 28.03 -5.92 -5.49
CA PRO A 105 28.02 -4.52 -5.92
C PRO A 105 29.20 -3.76 -5.36
N MET A 106 29.93 -3.05 -6.21
CA MET A 106 31.02 -2.18 -5.78
C MET A 106 30.47 -0.82 -5.35
N GLY A 107 30.74 -0.44 -4.11
CA GLY A 107 30.34 0.84 -3.51
C GLY A 107 28.98 0.83 -2.81
N GLY A 108 28.75 1.83 -1.97
CA GLY A 108 27.57 1.97 -1.14
C GLY A 108 27.51 0.98 0.04
N ASN A 109 26.56 1.19 0.92
CA ASN A 109 26.25 0.26 2.02
C ASN A 109 25.07 -0.61 1.61
N MET A 110 25.33 -1.88 1.31
CA MET A 110 24.31 -2.84 0.85
C MET A 110 23.76 -3.69 1.99
N ASN A 111 24.04 -3.36 3.25
CA ASN A 111 23.56 -4.11 4.40
C ASN A 111 22.04 -4.18 4.41
N ALA A 112 21.50 -5.42 4.51
CA ALA A 112 20.07 -5.67 4.47
C ALA A 112 19.34 -5.25 5.75
N TYR A 113 20.07 -5.15 6.88
CA TYR A 113 19.48 -4.68 8.14
C TYR A 113 20.56 -4.03 9.03
N PRO A 114 20.99 -2.80 8.68
CA PRO A 114 22.04 -2.10 9.41
C PRO A 114 21.59 -1.74 10.82
N ALA A 115 22.34 -2.18 11.84
CA ALA A 115 22.13 -1.83 13.24
C ALA A 115 23.10 -0.73 13.69
N TYR A 116 22.68 0.05 14.70
CA TYR A 116 23.56 1.03 15.34
C TYR A 116 24.70 0.32 16.06
N GLY A 117 25.95 0.68 15.71
CA GLY A 117 27.16 0.02 16.21
C GLY A 117 27.91 -0.81 15.18
N MET A 118 27.41 -0.88 13.93
CA MET A 118 28.05 -1.61 12.82
C MET A 118 28.99 -0.72 11.97
N GLY A 119 29.44 0.41 12.49
CA GLY A 119 30.30 1.36 11.77
C GLY A 119 29.57 2.17 10.70
N ASN A 120 28.25 2.16 10.70
CA ASN A 120 27.44 2.92 9.78
C ASN A 120 27.09 4.29 10.39
N CYS A 121 27.44 5.37 9.70
CA CYS A 121 27.11 6.75 10.11
C CYS A 121 25.76 7.24 9.56
N ARG A 122 25.02 6.40 8.85
CA ARG A 122 23.70 6.70 8.27
C ARG A 122 22.58 6.20 9.17
N PRO A 123 21.32 6.55 8.88
CA PRO A 123 20.19 5.95 9.57
C PRO A 123 20.29 4.42 9.59
N THR A 124 19.87 3.82 10.69
CA THR A 124 19.92 2.37 10.89
C THR A 124 18.53 1.78 10.88
N ALA A 125 18.41 0.51 10.51
CA ALA A 125 17.16 -0.24 10.63
C ALA A 125 16.85 -0.58 12.09
N LEU A 126 17.90 -0.80 12.90
CA LEU A 126 17.77 -1.22 14.27
C LEU A 126 18.68 -0.38 15.19
N SER A 127 18.10 0.15 16.25
CA SER A 127 18.82 0.74 17.39
C SER A 127 18.26 0.16 18.68
N VAL A 128 19.14 -0.44 19.47
CA VAL A 128 18.79 -1.13 20.70
C VAL A 128 19.61 -0.56 21.87
N ARG A 129 18.96 -0.26 22.96
CA ARG A 129 19.64 -0.11 24.25
C ARG A 129 19.56 -1.45 24.98
N HIS A 130 20.69 -2.14 25.05
CA HIS A 130 20.82 -3.43 25.70
C HIS A 130 20.55 -3.33 27.21
N ALA A 131 20.35 -4.47 27.86
CA ALA A 131 19.98 -4.53 29.29
C ALA A 131 21.04 -3.93 30.22
N ASP A 132 22.30 -3.85 29.81
CA ASP A 132 23.41 -3.22 30.53
C ASP A 132 23.61 -1.73 30.19
N GLY A 133 22.78 -1.16 29.32
CA GLY A 133 22.83 0.22 28.85
C GLY A 133 23.70 0.48 27.64
N ASN A 134 24.41 -0.52 27.09
CA ASN A 134 25.14 -0.39 25.84
C ASN A 134 24.17 -0.18 24.65
N MET A 135 24.58 0.62 23.68
CA MET A 135 23.78 0.91 22.48
C MET A 135 24.34 0.30 21.20
N SER A 136 25.49 -0.39 21.26
CA SER A 136 26.13 -0.96 20.09
C SER A 136 25.63 -2.37 19.83
N THR A 137 25.00 -2.59 18.68
CA THR A 137 24.52 -3.88 18.19
C THR A 137 25.27 -4.28 16.93
N GLN A 138 25.82 -5.49 16.89
CA GLN A 138 26.60 -5.99 15.74
C GLN A 138 26.04 -7.32 15.26
N LEU A 139 25.09 -7.23 14.33
CA LEU A 139 24.42 -8.38 13.74
C LEU A 139 25.31 -9.12 12.73
N VAL A 140 25.37 -10.44 12.87
CA VAL A 140 26.00 -11.35 11.91
C VAL A 140 25.05 -12.50 11.58
N VAL A 141 25.09 -12.96 10.35
CA VAL A 141 24.34 -14.12 9.86
C VAL A 141 24.80 -15.38 10.61
N THR A 142 23.85 -16.20 11.05
CA THR A 142 24.09 -17.50 11.67
C THR A 142 23.56 -18.65 10.84
N GLY A 143 22.78 -18.38 9.81
CA GLY A 143 22.21 -19.35 8.91
C GLY A 143 21.08 -18.75 8.09
N SER A 144 20.50 -19.56 7.23
CA SER A 144 19.29 -19.21 6.50
C SER A 144 18.51 -20.48 6.17
N GLU A 145 17.21 -20.34 6.06
CA GLU A 145 16.29 -21.42 5.68
C GLU A 145 15.23 -20.92 4.69
N GLN A 146 14.64 -21.85 3.98
CA GLN A 146 13.45 -21.59 3.15
C GLN A 146 12.36 -22.56 3.56
N GLN A 147 11.22 -22.02 3.97
CA GLN A 147 10.04 -22.78 4.33
C GLN A 147 8.85 -22.34 3.45
N GLY A 148 8.51 -23.17 2.47
CA GLY A 148 7.50 -22.80 1.48
C GLY A 148 7.93 -21.58 0.65
N ASP A 149 7.13 -20.54 0.67
CA ASP A 149 7.35 -19.26 -0.01
C ASP A 149 8.12 -18.23 0.83
N VAL A 150 8.51 -18.57 2.06
CA VAL A 150 9.24 -17.70 2.97
C VAL A 150 10.72 -18.11 3.07
N THR A 151 11.60 -17.16 2.76
CA THR A 151 13.05 -17.26 3.01
C THR A 151 13.37 -16.48 4.28
N THR A 152 14.04 -17.12 5.25
CA THR A 152 14.48 -16.52 6.51
C THR A 152 16.00 -16.44 6.57
N ILE A 153 16.54 -15.28 6.95
CA ILE A 153 17.96 -15.08 7.25
C ILE A 153 18.07 -14.88 8.76
N HIS A 154 18.72 -15.82 9.45
CA HIS A 154 18.94 -15.75 10.88
C HIS A 154 20.18 -14.93 11.20
N MET A 155 20.02 -13.94 12.05
CA MET A 155 21.13 -13.10 12.52
C MET A 155 21.13 -13.05 14.04
N LYS A 156 22.32 -12.84 14.61
CA LYS A 156 22.49 -12.61 16.05
C LYS A 156 23.51 -11.50 16.30
N ASP A 157 23.38 -10.83 17.44
CA ASP A 157 24.46 -9.97 17.92
C ASP A 157 25.67 -10.82 18.35
N ARG A 158 26.88 -10.27 18.13
CA ARG A 158 28.14 -10.98 18.43
C ARG A 158 28.36 -11.23 19.93
N VAL A 159 27.78 -10.39 20.79
CA VAL A 159 28.02 -10.38 22.23
C VAL A 159 26.74 -10.61 23.01
N TYR A 160 25.66 -9.92 22.61
CA TYR A 160 24.40 -9.91 23.34
C TYR A 160 23.45 -11.03 22.92
N GLY A 161 22.53 -11.36 23.81
CA GLY A 161 21.46 -12.32 23.55
C GLY A 161 20.33 -11.70 22.71
N LEU A 162 20.65 -11.00 21.63
CA LEU A 162 19.69 -10.44 20.69
C LEU A 162 19.76 -11.17 19.35
N THR A 163 18.61 -11.60 18.83
CA THR A 163 18.52 -12.23 17.49
C THR A 163 17.54 -11.47 16.63
N VAL A 164 17.81 -11.47 15.32
CA VAL A 164 16.94 -10.90 14.30
C VAL A 164 16.78 -11.90 13.17
N ASP A 165 15.54 -12.25 12.87
CA ASP A 165 15.19 -13.03 11.70
C ASP A 165 14.62 -12.09 10.63
N LEU A 166 15.35 -11.95 9.50
CA LEU A 166 14.83 -11.23 8.34
C LEU A 166 14.07 -12.21 7.47
N LYS A 167 12.83 -11.88 7.18
CA LYS A 167 11.92 -12.74 6.41
C LYS A 167 11.51 -12.08 5.09
N TYR A 168 11.47 -12.90 4.07
CA TYR A 168 11.07 -12.53 2.71
C TYR A 168 10.09 -13.55 2.18
N LYS A 169 8.85 -13.14 1.96
CA LYS A 169 7.81 -13.96 1.35
C LYS A 169 7.68 -13.58 -0.12
N SER A 170 7.86 -14.53 -1.02
CA SER A 170 7.62 -14.34 -2.45
C SER A 170 6.29 -14.95 -2.86
N PHE A 171 5.67 -14.37 -3.89
CA PHE A 171 4.45 -14.89 -4.47
C PHE A 171 4.75 -15.53 -5.83
N SER A 172 4.15 -16.68 -6.12
CA SER A 172 4.45 -17.46 -7.33
C SER A 172 3.73 -16.97 -8.58
N ASP A 173 2.72 -16.13 -8.43
CA ASP A 173 1.79 -15.72 -9.47
C ASP A 173 1.61 -14.20 -9.60
N VAL A 174 2.16 -13.43 -8.65
CA VAL A 174 2.18 -11.96 -8.68
C VAL A 174 3.59 -11.44 -8.41
N ASP A 175 3.92 -10.28 -8.98
CA ASP A 175 5.24 -9.67 -8.84
C ASP A 175 5.34 -8.84 -7.56
N MET A 176 5.24 -9.52 -6.42
CA MET A 176 5.36 -8.93 -5.09
C MET A 176 6.25 -9.77 -4.17
N ILE A 177 6.96 -9.09 -3.28
CA ILE A 177 7.72 -9.68 -2.16
C ILE A 177 7.31 -8.92 -0.89
N GLU A 178 6.91 -9.63 0.15
CA GLU A 178 6.75 -9.05 1.49
C GLU A 178 8.00 -9.32 2.31
N THR A 179 8.47 -8.33 3.07
CA THR A 179 9.62 -8.46 3.98
C THR A 179 9.34 -7.86 5.33
N TRP A 180 9.85 -8.50 6.40
CA TRP A 180 9.73 -8.03 7.78
C TRP A 180 10.87 -8.56 8.65
N ALA A 181 11.01 -8.03 9.85
CA ALA A 181 11.97 -8.47 10.86
C ALA A 181 11.27 -9.01 12.10
N GLU A 182 11.79 -10.09 12.67
CA GLU A 182 11.42 -10.61 13.98
C GLU A 182 12.61 -10.42 14.92
N ILE A 183 12.45 -9.56 15.92
CA ILE A 183 13.51 -9.18 16.86
C ILE A 183 13.23 -9.86 18.19
N THR A 184 14.12 -10.76 18.62
CA THR A 184 13.93 -11.53 19.86
C THR A 184 14.99 -11.18 20.90
N ASN A 185 14.53 -10.86 22.10
CA ASN A 185 15.39 -10.60 23.25
C ASN A 185 15.63 -11.88 24.08
N LYS A 186 16.87 -12.37 24.11
CA LYS A 186 17.32 -13.48 24.97
C LYS A 186 18.27 -13.02 26.08
N GLU A 187 18.44 -11.71 26.28
CA GLU A 187 19.25 -11.14 27.36
C GLU A 187 18.61 -11.37 28.74
N LYS A 188 19.37 -11.14 29.80
CA LYS A 188 18.87 -11.34 31.17
C LYS A 188 17.88 -10.26 31.63
N GLY A 189 17.77 -9.13 30.92
CA GLY A 189 16.89 -8.02 31.23
C GLY A 189 16.05 -7.58 30.05
N THR A 190 15.29 -6.51 30.22
CA THR A 190 14.54 -5.83 29.15
C THR A 190 15.50 -5.00 28.31
N VAL A 191 15.34 -5.06 26.99
CA VAL A 191 16.02 -4.16 26.04
C VAL A 191 15.02 -3.14 25.52
N THR A 192 15.49 -1.94 25.16
CA THR A 192 14.65 -0.91 24.59
C THR A 192 14.95 -0.80 23.10
N LEU A 193 13.94 -1.01 22.27
CA LEU A 193 14.01 -0.76 20.83
C LEU A 193 13.67 0.72 20.61
N SER A 194 14.64 1.50 20.13
CA SER A 194 14.49 2.92 19.83
C SER A 194 14.46 3.23 18.32
N GLN A 195 14.79 2.23 17.49
CA GLN A 195 14.61 2.17 16.05
C GLN A 195 14.41 0.71 15.64
N PHE A 196 13.40 0.42 14.85
CA PHE A 196 13.05 -0.95 14.45
C PHE A 196 12.29 -0.95 13.13
N ALA A 197 12.99 -0.66 12.04
CA ALA A 197 12.43 -0.67 10.71
C ALA A 197 11.96 -2.08 10.31
N SER A 198 10.91 -2.15 9.49
CA SER A 198 10.47 -3.40 8.86
C SER A 198 11.50 -3.94 7.89
N ALA A 199 12.07 -3.04 7.09
CA ALA A 199 13.10 -3.36 6.13
C ALA A 199 13.88 -2.12 5.71
N THR A 200 15.01 -2.37 5.06
CA THR A 200 15.77 -1.37 4.30
C THR A 200 15.91 -1.85 2.87
N LEU A 201 16.05 -0.92 1.93
CA LEU A 201 16.30 -1.24 0.53
C LEU A 201 17.32 -0.25 -0.03
N PRO A 202 18.53 -0.68 -0.39
CA PRO A 202 19.41 0.16 -1.18
C PRO A 202 18.83 0.31 -2.60
N ILE A 203 18.69 1.55 -3.05
CA ILE A 203 18.25 1.90 -4.38
C ILE A 203 19.49 2.28 -5.19
N ARG A 204 19.47 2.05 -6.49
CA ARG A 204 20.62 2.32 -7.35
C ARG A 204 21.06 3.78 -7.26
N ARG A 205 22.36 3.98 -7.47
CA ARG A 205 22.95 5.29 -7.75
C ARG A 205 22.43 5.85 -9.07
N GLY A 206 22.15 7.15 -9.12
CA GLY A 206 21.78 7.86 -10.34
C GLY A 206 20.57 8.76 -10.17
N ASP A 207 19.96 9.18 -11.29
CA ASP A 207 18.78 10.04 -11.31
C ASP A 207 17.53 9.24 -10.90
N VAL A 208 17.24 9.23 -9.60
CA VAL A 208 16.09 8.56 -9.00
C VAL A 208 15.04 9.59 -8.60
N TRP A 209 13.78 9.33 -8.97
CA TRP A 209 12.64 10.14 -8.58
C TRP A 209 11.75 9.36 -7.61
N ILE A 210 11.16 10.06 -6.66
CA ILE A 210 10.17 9.49 -5.74
C ILE A 210 8.79 10.04 -6.07
N SER A 211 7.81 9.14 -6.18
CA SER A 211 6.39 9.47 -6.25
C SER A 211 5.72 9.00 -4.97
N HIS A 212 4.96 9.87 -4.33
CA HIS A 212 4.22 9.55 -3.11
C HIS A 212 2.89 10.29 -3.07
N LEU A 213 2.00 9.85 -2.18
CA LEU A 213 0.70 10.47 -1.98
C LEU A 213 0.73 11.41 -0.78
N TYR A 214 0.08 12.57 -0.92
CA TYR A 214 -0.12 13.52 0.15
C TYR A 214 -1.55 14.07 0.10
N GLY A 215 -1.97 14.82 1.11
CA GLY A 215 -3.28 15.43 1.05
C GLY A 215 -3.73 16.12 2.33
N ALA A 216 -5.04 16.23 2.40
CA ALA A 216 -5.78 16.73 3.55
C ALA A 216 -7.21 16.21 3.46
N TRP A 217 -8.01 16.40 4.49
CA TRP A 217 -9.45 16.14 4.42
C TRP A 217 -10.10 16.86 3.22
N GLY A 218 -10.80 16.10 2.39
CA GLY A 218 -11.44 16.57 1.15
C GLY A 218 -10.47 16.83 -0.02
N ASN A 219 -9.19 16.50 0.13
CA ASN A 219 -8.16 16.61 -0.90
C ASN A 219 -7.11 15.49 -0.71
N GLU A 220 -7.59 14.27 -0.48
CA GLU A 220 -6.78 13.09 -0.23
C GLU A 220 -6.05 12.62 -1.50
N CYS A 221 -5.03 11.83 -1.31
CA CYS A 221 -4.32 11.09 -2.38
C CYS A 221 -3.83 11.96 -3.55
N GLN A 222 -3.37 13.18 -3.30
CA GLN A 222 -2.70 13.97 -4.33
C GLN A 222 -1.32 13.40 -4.62
N VAL A 223 -0.89 13.42 -5.87
CA VAL A 223 0.40 12.85 -6.29
C VAL A 223 1.49 13.92 -6.24
N ALA A 224 2.57 13.64 -5.52
CA ALA A 224 3.81 14.40 -5.58
C ALA A 224 4.91 13.54 -6.25
N GLU A 225 5.70 14.17 -7.12
CA GLU A 225 6.83 13.55 -7.79
C GLU A 225 8.02 14.50 -7.74
N GLU A 226 9.14 14.04 -7.21
CA GLU A 226 10.35 14.87 -7.07
C GLU A 226 11.63 14.04 -7.23
N PRO A 227 12.74 14.63 -7.71
CA PRO A 227 14.02 13.96 -7.74
C PRO A 227 14.58 13.78 -6.33
N LEU A 228 15.25 12.66 -6.08
CA LEU A 228 16.00 12.44 -4.85
C LEU A 228 17.35 13.17 -4.92
N LEU A 229 17.51 14.19 -4.11
CA LEU A 229 18.75 14.96 -3.96
C LEU A 229 19.51 14.53 -2.70
N ALA A 230 20.79 14.91 -2.60
CA ALA A 230 21.60 14.64 -1.42
C ALA A 230 20.92 15.17 -0.14
N GLY A 231 20.85 14.33 0.89
CA GLY A 231 20.15 14.59 2.14
C GLY A 231 19.06 13.56 2.44
N GLU A 232 18.04 13.98 3.16
CA GLU A 232 16.97 13.09 3.62
C GLU A 232 15.60 13.55 3.13
N LYS A 233 14.80 12.60 2.61
CA LYS A 233 13.37 12.74 2.40
C LYS A 233 12.63 11.90 3.43
N LEU A 234 11.74 12.52 4.18
CA LEU A 234 10.90 11.87 5.19
C LEU A 234 9.43 11.92 4.75
N ILE A 235 8.77 10.80 4.77
CA ILE A 235 7.32 10.64 4.62
C ILE A 235 6.85 9.98 5.89
N ARG A 236 6.03 10.68 6.68
CA ARG A 236 5.63 10.21 8.01
C ARG A 236 4.24 10.67 8.41
N ASN A 237 3.58 9.84 9.22
CA ASN A 237 2.35 10.22 9.90
C ASN A 237 2.40 9.80 11.37
N ARG A 238 1.82 10.62 12.24
CA ARG A 238 1.77 10.45 13.71
C ARG A 238 0.38 10.71 14.29
N ASP A 239 -0.64 10.68 13.46
CA ASP A 239 -2.01 10.97 13.86
C ASP A 239 -2.68 9.81 14.62
N GLY A 240 -2.02 8.68 14.71
CA GLY A 240 -2.50 7.48 15.37
C GLY A 240 -3.59 6.76 14.58
N VAL A 241 -4.78 7.33 14.46
CA VAL A 241 -5.94 6.69 13.79
C VAL A 241 -6.02 7.07 12.31
N ARG A 242 -5.98 8.38 11.98
CA ARG A 242 -6.13 8.92 10.63
C ARG A 242 -4.78 9.08 9.93
N ASN A 243 -4.09 7.97 9.73
CA ASN A 243 -2.69 7.94 9.32
C ASN A 243 -2.44 7.98 7.80
N ALA A 244 -3.47 8.21 7.00
CA ALA A 244 -3.38 8.43 5.55
C ALA A 244 -4.02 9.77 5.13
N THR A 245 -4.00 10.80 6.00
CA THR A 245 -4.59 12.12 5.69
C THR A 245 -3.56 13.05 5.05
N THR A 246 -2.41 13.28 5.69
CA THR A 246 -1.36 14.19 5.22
C THR A 246 -0.39 13.52 4.26
N GLU A 247 0.03 12.32 4.58
CA GLU A 247 0.93 11.49 3.78
C GLU A 247 0.49 10.03 3.87
N HIS A 248 0.98 9.21 2.95
CA HIS A 248 0.63 7.80 2.85
C HIS A 248 1.86 6.91 3.04
N ALA A 249 1.63 5.67 3.50
CA ALA A 249 2.69 4.70 3.78
C ALA A 249 3.17 3.94 2.52
N GLU A 250 2.99 4.53 1.35
CA GLU A 250 3.31 3.96 0.05
C GLU A 250 4.15 4.92 -0.78
N VAL A 251 5.14 4.39 -1.51
CA VAL A 251 6.02 5.15 -2.41
C VAL A 251 6.36 4.37 -3.68
N MET A 252 6.68 5.08 -4.74
CA MET A 252 7.31 4.52 -5.94
C MET A 252 8.61 5.25 -6.25
N PHE A 253 9.65 4.50 -6.59
CA PHE A 253 10.94 5.04 -7.04
C PHE A 253 11.10 4.78 -8.53
N SER A 254 11.16 5.84 -9.32
CA SER A 254 11.49 5.79 -10.73
C SER A 254 12.99 5.79 -10.90
N LEU A 255 13.51 4.79 -11.58
CA LEU A 255 14.96 4.62 -11.83
C LEU A 255 15.31 5.19 -13.21
N ASP A 256 16.48 5.83 -13.34
CA ASP A 256 16.96 6.45 -14.59
C ASP A 256 16.13 7.67 -15.05
N GLY A 257 15.72 8.49 -14.11
CA GLY A 257 14.88 9.68 -14.34
C GLY A 257 13.39 9.42 -14.06
N LYS A 258 12.59 10.45 -14.27
CA LYS A 258 11.14 10.39 -14.04
C LYS A 258 10.47 9.37 -14.97
N ALA A 259 9.92 8.30 -14.41
CA ALA A 259 9.15 7.32 -15.16
C ALA A 259 7.84 7.91 -15.68
N GLN A 260 7.32 7.31 -16.75
CA GLN A 260 5.99 7.59 -17.27
C GLN A 260 4.99 6.54 -16.76
N GLU A 261 3.73 6.74 -17.07
CA GLU A 261 2.68 5.82 -16.63
C GLU A 261 2.89 4.38 -17.14
N ASN A 262 3.30 4.21 -18.39
CA ASN A 262 3.40 2.90 -19.02
C ASN A 262 4.81 2.55 -19.53
N THR A 263 5.83 3.31 -19.15
CA THR A 263 7.23 3.06 -19.50
C THR A 263 8.18 3.52 -18.41
N GLY A 264 9.31 2.83 -18.27
CA GLY A 264 10.35 3.12 -17.28
C GLY A 264 10.43 2.06 -16.20
N ARG A 265 11.54 2.07 -15.45
CA ARG A 265 11.80 1.13 -14.35
C ARG A 265 11.35 1.74 -13.03
N VAL A 266 10.52 1.02 -12.29
CA VAL A 266 9.92 1.50 -11.05
C VAL A 266 10.05 0.43 -9.96
N ILE A 267 10.48 0.85 -8.77
CA ILE A 267 10.35 0.08 -7.53
C ILE A 267 9.16 0.65 -6.77
N GLY A 268 8.18 -0.17 -6.44
CA GLY A 268 7.09 0.19 -5.55
C GLY A 268 7.29 -0.39 -4.16
N ALA A 269 6.95 0.38 -3.13
CA ALA A 269 6.99 -0.05 -1.73
C ALA A 269 5.75 0.44 -0.98
N ALA A 270 5.14 -0.45 -0.18
CA ALA A 270 3.99 -0.15 0.67
C ALA A 270 4.15 -0.78 2.05
N LEU A 271 4.14 0.04 3.10
CA LEU A 271 4.19 -0.46 4.47
C LEU A 271 2.80 -0.92 4.90
N CYS A 272 2.66 -2.21 5.21
CA CYS A 272 1.41 -2.82 5.66
C CYS A 272 1.15 -2.55 7.14
N TYR A 273 0.92 -1.29 7.48
CA TYR A 273 0.72 -0.84 8.87
C TYR A 273 -0.27 0.31 8.93
N SER A 274 -1.18 0.24 9.89
CA SER A 274 -2.22 1.27 10.11
C SER A 274 -1.94 2.11 11.36
N GLY A 275 -0.67 2.31 11.73
CA GLY A 275 -0.22 3.12 12.84
C GLY A 275 0.69 4.27 12.43
N ASN A 276 1.39 4.84 13.40
CA ASN A 276 2.39 5.87 13.14
C ASN A 276 3.57 5.27 12.39
N TYR A 277 3.93 5.81 11.24
CA TYR A 277 4.97 5.26 10.39
C TYR A 277 5.98 6.31 9.94
N LEU A 278 7.13 5.80 9.52
CA LEU A 278 8.21 6.54 8.88
C LEU A 278 8.69 5.77 7.64
N LEU A 279 8.62 6.44 6.50
CA LEU A 279 9.36 6.09 5.28
C LEU A 279 10.46 7.13 5.13
N GLN A 280 11.71 6.69 5.13
CA GLN A 280 12.87 7.58 5.05
C GLN A 280 13.74 7.18 3.86
N THR A 281 14.06 8.13 3.01
CA THR A 281 15.06 7.94 1.96
C THR A 281 16.25 8.85 2.22
N VAL A 282 17.44 8.28 2.21
CA VAL A 282 18.69 9.00 2.39
C VAL A 282 19.49 8.90 1.11
N THR A 283 19.92 10.04 0.59
CA THR A 283 20.86 10.13 -0.54
C THR A 283 22.18 10.65 -0.01
N ASP A 284 23.25 9.86 -0.19
CA ASP A 284 24.57 10.23 0.29
C ASP A 284 25.33 11.13 -0.71
N GLU A 285 26.52 11.55 -0.31
CA GLU A 285 27.43 12.41 -1.10
C GLU A 285 27.94 11.75 -2.40
N SER A 286 27.76 10.44 -2.54
CA SER A 286 28.11 9.65 -3.71
C SER A 286 26.90 9.29 -4.56
N GLU A 287 25.73 9.87 -4.26
CA GLU A 287 24.44 9.65 -4.92
C GLU A 287 23.91 8.22 -4.80
N TYR A 288 24.28 7.49 -3.73
CA TYR A 288 23.59 6.25 -3.37
C TYR A 288 22.35 6.58 -2.55
N HIS A 289 21.25 5.92 -2.88
CA HIS A 289 19.96 6.09 -2.20
C HIS A 289 19.68 4.87 -1.31
N TYR A 290 19.20 5.14 -0.10
CA TYR A 290 18.84 4.12 0.88
C TYR A 290 17.45 4.38 1.38
N PHE A 291 16.57 3.40 1.27
CA PHE A 291 15.20 3.48 1.74
C PHE A 291 15.03 2.67 3.03
N PHE A 292 14.33 3.23 4.00
CA PHE A 292 13.98 2.64 5.27
C PHE A 292 12.48 2.78 5.46
N ALA A 293 11.81 1.72 5.90
CA ALA A 293 10.37 1.73 6.15
C ALA A 293 10.04 0.99 7.44
N GLY A 294 9.17 1.55 8.25
CA GLY A 294 8.71 0.91 9.49
C GLY A 294 7.85 1.82 10.36
N ILE A 295 7.63 1.39 11.59
CA ILE A 295 6.96 2.18 12.62
C ILE A 295 7.83 3.43 12.90
N ASP A 296 7.19 4.59 13.06
CA ASP A 296 7.89 5.78 13.55
C ASP A 296 8.23 5.59 15.04
N ALA A 297 9.49 5.33 15.31
CA ALA A 297 9.97 5.06 16.66
C ALA A 297 10.02 6.30 17.57
N GLN A 298 9.86 7.51 17.02
CA GLN A 298 9.87 8.72 17.82
C GLN A 298 8.65 8.75 18.76
N ASN A 299 8.90 8.77 20.07
CA ASN A 299 7.91 8.63 21.13
C ASN A 299 7.14 7.28 21.11
N SER A 300 7.71 6.27 20.46
CA SER A 300 7.17 4.91 20.39
C SER A 300 8.24 3.87 20.68
N GLU A 301 9.16 4.15 21.61
CA GLU A 301 10.12 3.17 22.11
C GLU A 301 9.37 1.94 22.64
N TYR A 302 9.90 0.75 22.33
CA TYR A 302 9.31 -0.51 22.75
C TYR A 302 10.23 -1.24 23.74
N HIS A 303 9.68 -1.65 24.87
CA HIS A 303 10.39 -2.35 25.95
C HIS A 303 10.27 -3.86 25.78
N LEU A 304 11.17 -4.45 25.00
CA LEU A 304 11.16 -5.88 24.71
C LEU A 304 11.70 -6.69 25.88
N LYS A 305 10.84 -7.44 26.57
CA LYS A 305 11.18 -8.26 27.73
C LYS A 305 11.94 -9.52 27.29
N ARG A 306 12.64 -10.12 28.23
CA ARG A 306 13.35 -11.38 27.99
C ARG A 306 12.40 -12.47 27.50
N GLY A 307 12.75 -13.10 26.39
CA GLY A 307 11.98 -14.18 25.76
C GLY A 307 10.88 -13.69 24.81
N GLU A 308 10.65 -12.38 24.73
CA GLU A 308 9.69 -11.80 23.78
C GLU A 308 10.31 -11.60 22.41
N THR A 309 9.45 -11.67 21.41
CA THR A 309 9.75 -11.34 20.00
C THR A 309 8.88 -10.19 19.56
N PHE A 310 9.50 -9.13 19.06
CA PHE A 310 8.83 -8.04 18.37
C PHE A 310 8.81 -8.33 16.87
N VAL A 311 7.61 -8.43 16.30
CA VAL A 311 7.41 -8.58 14.85
C VAL A 311 7.11 -7.20 14.28
N THR A 312 7.91 -6.77 13.32
CA THR A 312 7.68 -5.51 12.62
C THR A 312 6.56 -5.66 11.58
N PRO A 313 5.89 -4.56 11.19
CA PRO A 313 4.96 -4.61 10.05
C PRO A 313 5.63 -5.13 8.78
N HIS A 314 4.85 -5.74 7.89
CA HIS A 314 5.36 -6.14 6.58
C HIS A 314 5.57 -4.93 5.67
N LEU A 315 6.62 -4.95 4.87
CA LEU A 315 6.84 -4.04 3.75
C LEU A 315 6.63 -4.84 2.45
N ALA A 316 5.63 -4.46 1.66
CA ALA A 316 5.40 -5.03 0.34
C ALA A 316 6.25 -4.30 -0.70
N LEU A 317 6.98 -5.05 -1.52
CA LEU A 317 7.89 -4.55 -2.55
C LEU A 317 7.51 -5.10 -3.92
N THR A 318 7.60 -4.27 -4.93
CA THR A 318 7.46 -4.68 -6.34
C THR A 318 8.50 -4.00 -7.23
N TYR A 319 8.74 -4.61 -8.38
CA TYR A 319 9.57 -4.04 -9.44
C TYR A 319 8.82 -4.13 -10.77
N SER A 320 8.76 -3.03 -11.52
CA SER A 320 8.13 -2.95 -12.82
C SER A 320 9.07 -2.36 -13.87
N THR A 321 9.01 -2.87 -15.10
CA THR A 321 9.60 -2.28 -16.30
C THR A 321 8.59 -1.54 -17.17
N GLU A 322 7.31 -1.57 -16.74
CA GLU A 322 6.16 -1.00 -17.45
C GLU A 322 5.67 0.31 -16.80
N GLY A 323 6.59 1.08 -16.24
CA GLY A 323 6.30 2.37 -15.62
C GLY A 323 5.48 2.29 -14.32
N LEU A 324 4.91 3.42 -13.94
CA LEU A 324 4.12 3.58 -12.72
C LEU A 324 2.84 2.73 -12.73
N SER A 325 2.13 2.67 -13.87
CA SER A 325 0.94 1.82 -14.00
C SER A 325 1.26 0.33 -13.91
N GLY A 326 2.46 -0.11 -14.35
CA GLY A 326 2.92 -1.48 -14.18
C GLY A 326 3.08 -1.85 -12.69
N ALA A 327 3.76 -0.98 -11.91
CA ALA A 327 3.87 -1.17 -10.48
C ALA A 327 2.49 -1.15 -9.78
N SER A 328 1.58 -0.25 -10.21
CA SER A 328 0.20 -0.22 -9.71
C SER A 328 -0.54 -1.52 -9.95
N ARG A 329 -0.46 -2.10 -11.16
CA ARG A 329 -1.11 -3.39 -11.47
C ARG A 329 -0.61 -4.52 -10.57
N ASN A 330 0.69 -4.52 -10.22
CA ASN A 330 1.24 -5.51 -9.30
C ASN A 330 0.62 -5.37 -7.89
N PHE A 331 0.52 -4.14 -7.35
CA PHE A 331 -0.19 -3.88 -6.09
C PHE A 331 -1.67 -4.27 -6.16
N HIS A 332 -2.36 -3.93 -7.26
CA HIS A 332 -3.78 -4.22 -7.41
C HIS A 332 -4.05 -5.72 -7.43
N ARG A 333 -3.27 -6.49 -8.19
CA ARG A 333 -3.41 -7.93 -8.29
C ARG A 333 -3.08 -8.60 -6.95
N TRP A 334 -1.93 -8.28 -6.35
CA TRP A 334 -1.56 -8.77 -5.02
C TRP A 334 -2.63 -8.41 -3.97
N GLY A 335 -3.13 -7.18 -4.01
CA GLY A 335 -4.19 -6.72 -3.12
C GLY A 335 -5.44 -7.58 -3.22
N ARG A 336 -5.94 -7.81 -4.44
CA ARG A 336 -7.13 -8.63 -4.66
C ARG A 336 -6.92 -10.09 -4.25
N GLU A 337 -5.80 -10.69 -4.61
CA GLU A 337 -5.59 -12.13 -4.45
C GLU A 337 -5.14 -12.52 -3.03
N TYR A 338 -4.46 -11.61 -2.30
CA TYR A 338 -3.79 -11.97 -1.04
C TYR A 338 -4.10 -11.10 0.16
N ARG A 339 -4.69 -9.91 -0.02
CA ARG A 339 -4.86 -8.96 1.07
C ARG A 339 -6.30 -8.60 1.37
N LEU A 340 -7.13 -8.42 0.37
CA LEU A 340 -8.51 -7.98 0.53
C LEU A 340 -9.44 -9.14 0.86
N MET A 341 -10.36 -8.91 1.78
CA MET A 341 -11.53 -9.77 1.92
C MET A 341 -12.36 -9.69 0.62
N HIS A 342 -12.84 -10.85 0.15
CA HIS A 342 -13.65 -10.96 -1.08
C HIS A 342 -13.01 -10.26 -2.29
N GLY A 343 -11.66 -10.31 -2.41
CA GLY A 343 -10.89 -9.52 -3.37
C GLY A 343 -11.15 -9.80 -4.86
N ASN A 344 -11.85 -10.92 -5.16
CA ASN A 344 -12.26 -11.29 -6.52
C ASN A 344 -13.77 -11.21 -6.74
N GLU A 345 -14.51 -10.60 -5.79
CA GLU A 345 -15.97 -10.43 -5.90
C GLU A 345 -16.31 -8.96 -6.20
N PRO A 346 -17.01 -8.68 -7.30
CA PRO A 346 -17.45 -7.33 -7.60
C PRO A 346 -18.35 -6.75 -6.50
N ARG A 347 -18.08 -5.51 -6.13
CA ARG A 347 -18.83 -4.77 -5.10
C ARG A 347 -20.20 -4.32 -5.61
N MET A 348 -21.17 -4.28 -4.69
CA MET A 348 -22.54 -3.84 -4.95
C MET A 348 -22.63 -2.34 -5.23
N ILE A 349 -23.59 -1.96 -6.06
CA ILE A 349 -23.96 -0.55 -6.29
C ILE A 349 -24.84 -0.10 -5.13
N LEU A 350 -24.39 0.91 -4.38
CA LEU A 350 -25.09 1.38 -3.19
C LEU A 350 -25.62 2.81 -3.31
N LEU A 351 -26.60 3.12 -2.46
CA LEU A 351 -26.95 4.49 -2.07
C LEU A 351 -26.61 4.68 -0.58
N ASN A 352 -25.78 5.68 -0.28
CA ASN A 352 -25.52 6.13 1.09
C ASN A 352 -26.43 7.32 1.43
N SER A 353 -27.00 7.35 2.64
CA SER A 353 -27.98 8.37 3.04
C SER A 353 -27.36 9.72 3.46
N TRP A 354 -26.02 9.82 3.66
CA TRP A 354 -25.40 10.96 4.33
C TRP A 354 -25.71 12.29 3.64
N GLU A 355 -25.27 12.53 2.40
CA GLU A 355 -25.56 13.79 1.70
C GLU A 355 -27.04 13.96 1.34
N GLY A 356 -27.83 12.91 1.44
CA GLY A 356 -29.27 12.96 1.22
C GLY A 356 -30.06 13.55 2.38
N VAL A 357 -29.68 13.18 3.63
CA VAL A 357 -30.49 13.54 4.83
C VAL A 357 -29.64 13.92 6.04
N TYR A 358 -28.33 13.72 5.99
CA TYR A 358 -27.42 13.84 7.13
C TYR A 358 -27.98 13.08 8.34
N MET A 359 -27.96 13.63 9.55
CA MET A 359 -28.49 13.00 10.76
C MET A 359 -30.04 13.00 10.88
N ASN A 360 -30.77 13.48 9.86
CA ASN A 360 -32.24 13.49 9.85
C ASN A 360 -32.84 12.15 9.40
N VAL A 361 -32.29 11.08 9.92
CA VAL A 361 -32.74 9.70 9.66
C VAL A 361 -34.13 9.46 10.25
N ASN A 362 -35.03 8.85 9.49
CA ASN A 362 -36.33 8.35 9.94
C ASN A 362 -36.87 7.26 8.99
N GLU A 363 -37.69 6.36 9.49
CA GLU A 363 -38.17 5.20 8.71
C GLU A 363 -38.83 5.54 7.37
N PRO A 364 -39.82 6.49 7.29
CA PRO A 364 -40.47 6.81 6.01
C PRO A 364 -39.47 7.31 4.95
N THR A 365 -38.47 8.12 5.35
CA THR A 365 -37.44 8.63 4.43
C THR A 365 -36.51 7.50 3.99
N MET A 366 -36.11 6.61 4.90
CA MET A 366 -35.26 5.47 4.57
C MET A 366 -35.96 4.50 3.60
N ASP A 367 -37.24 4.18 3.83
CA ASP A 367 -38.05 3.33 2.94
C ASP A 367 -38.14 3.96 1.53
N GLN A 368 -38.44 5.25 1.45
CA GLN A 368 -38.48 5.98 0.17
C GLN A 368 -37.15 5.93 -0.57
N MET A 369 -36.03 6.19 0.12
CA MET A 369 -34.69 6.14 -0.50
C MET A 369 -34.32 4.72 -0.96
N MET A 370 -34.72 3.68 -0.20
CA MET A 370 -34.54 2.28 -0.58
C MET A 370 -35.34 1.93 -1.83
N GLY A 371 -36.60 2.38 -1.92
CA GLY A 371 -37.41 2.21 -3.13
C GLY A 371 -36.82 2.89 -4.35
N ASP A 372 -36.42 4.14 -4.22
CA ASP A 372 -35.84 4.90 -5.34
C ASP A 372 -34.55 4.28 -5.88
N ILE A 373 -33.63 3.85 -5.01
CA ILE A 373 -32.39 3.21 -5.49
C ILE A 373 -32.64 1.84 -6.10
N ALA A 374 -33.58 1.06 -5.57
CA ALA A 374 -34.00 -0.21 -6.14
C ALA A 374 -34.58 -0.02 -7.55
N ASP A 375 -35.43 0.98 -7.74
CA ASP A 375 -36.05 1.32 -9.04
C ASP A 375 -34.98 1.78 -10.07
N MET A 376 -33.90 2.40 -9.63
CA MET A 376 -32.77 2.74 -10.48
C MET A 376 -31.83 1.56 -10.74
N GLY A 377 -32.02 0.43 -10.07
CA GLY A 377 -31.22 -0.77 -10.24
C GLY A 377 -30.05 -0.92 -9.28
N GLY A 378 -30.00 -0.13 -8.18
CA GLY A 378 -29.05 -0.33 -7.11
C GLY A 378 -29.26 -1.64 -6.35
N GLU A 379 -28.32 -2.02 -5.52
CA GLU A 379 -28.26 -3.35 -4.90
C GLU A 379 -28.17 -3.28 -3.37
N LEU A 380 -27.81 -2.11 -2.82
CA LEU A 380 -27.55 -1.91 -1.40
C LEU A 380 -27.94 -0.50 -0.99
N PHE A 381 -28.59 -0.37 0.15
CA PHE A 381 -28.82 0.90 0.84
C PHE A 381 -28.01 0.94 2.15
N VAL A 382 -27.27 2.02 2.39
CA VAL A 382 -26.48 2.23 3.62
C VAL A 382 -27.02 3.42 4.38
N MET A 383 -27.62 3.15 5.55
CA MET A 383 -28.01 4.19 6.50
C MET A 383 -26.77 4.71 7.22
N ASP A 384 -26.43 5.97 7.02
CA ASP A 384 -25.29 6.64 7.63
C ASP A 384 -25.58 7.12 9.06
N ASP A 385 -24.77 8.01 9.62
CA ASP A 385 -24.85 8.52 10.99
C ASP A 385 -26.23 9.12 11.34
N GLY A 386 -26.64 9.02 12.60
CA GLY A 386 -27.86 9.64 13.10
C GLY A 386 -28.94 8.67 13.61
N TRP A 387 -28.74 7.36 13.58
CA TRP A 387 -29.74 6.35 13.87
C TRP A 387 -29.86 5.93 15.36
N PHE A 388 -28.91 6.34 16.20
CA PHE A 388 -28.72 5.81 17.56
C PHE A 388 -28.82 6.88 18.66
N GLY A 389 -28.79 6.41 19.92
CA GLY A 389 -28.76 7.23 21.11
C GLY A 389 -30.11 7.31 21.84
N THR A 390 -30.16 6.80 23.07
CA THR A 390 -31.38 6.77 23.88
C THR A 390 -31.48 7.94 24.85
N LYS A 391 -30.46 8.13 25.68
CA LYS A 391 -30.41 9.25 26.66
C LYS A 391 -30.12 10.58 25.95
N TYR A 392 -29.16 10.56 25.02
CA TYR A 392 -28.76 11.67 24.19
C TYR A 392 -28.95 11.27 22.74
N ARG A 393 -29.98 11.79 22.06
CA ARG A 393 -30.28 11.42 20.67
C ARG A 393 -29.21 11.97 19.73
N ARG A 394 -28.75 11.15 18.78
CA ARG A 394 -27.77 11.52 17.75
C ARG A 394 -28.40 12.46 16.71
N THR A 395 -28.36 13.75 16.99
CA THR A 395 -28.87 14.81 16.11
C THR A 395 -27.80 15.83 15.71
N ILE A 396 -26.68 15.81 16.39
CA ILE A 396 -25.47 16.60 16.14
C ILE A 396 -24.24 15.80 16.59
N ASP A 397 -23.06 16.20 16.11
CA ASP A 397 -21.79 15.49 16.31
C ASP A 397 -21.38 15.29 17.78
N ASP A 398 -21.79 16.16 18.68
CA ASP A 398 -21.37 16.13 20.09
C ASP A 398 -22.24 15.24 20.99
N LYS A 399 -23.18 14.47 20.41
CA LYS A 399 -24.12 13.65 21.18
C LYS A 399 -24.04 12.16 20.83
N ALA A 400 -24.31 11.34 21.83
CA ALA A 400 -24.58 9.91 21.76
C ALA A 400 -23.48 8.99 21.26
N LEU A 401 -22.36 9.49 20.72
CA LEU A 401 -21.30 8.64 20.18
C LEU A 401 -20.81 7.64 21.26
N GLY A 402 -20.86 6.34 20.92
CA GLY A 402 -20.63 5.24 21.85
C GLY A 402 -21.92 4.62 22.44
N ASP A 403 -23.08 5.25 22.27
CA ASP A 403 -24.40 4.71 22.69
C ASP A 403 -25.10 4.05 21.49
N TRP A 404 -24.69 2.85 21.15
CA TRP A 404 -25.10 2.11 19.96
C TRP A 404 -26.49 1.43 20.14
N GLU A 405 -27.43 2.11 20.80
CA GLU A 405 -28.83 1.70 20.93
C GLU A 405 -29.69 2.50 19.94
N VAL A 406 -30.62 1.83 19.29
CA VAL A 406 -31.49 2.45 18.28
C VAL A 406 -32.34 3.57 18.89
N ASP A 407 -32.38 4.72 18.21
CA ASP A 407 -33.35 5.80 18.50
C ASP A 407 -34.75 5.38 18.00
N THR A 408 -35.56 4.81 18.87
CA THR A 408 -36.86 4.31 18.54
C THR A 408 -37.92 5.39 18.19
N VAL A 409 -37.58 6.67 18.41
CA VAL A 409 -38.43 7.79 17.94
C VAL A 409 -38.19 8.04 16.44
N LYS A 410 -36.97 7.88 15.99
CA LYS A 410 -36.60 7.98 14.56
C LYS A 410 -37.01 6.69 13.81
N LEU A 411 -36.75 5.56 14.45
CA LEU A 411 -36.86 4.21 13.89
C LEU A 411 -37.77 3.33 14.79
N PRO A 412 -39.10 3.50 14.76
CA PRO A 412 -40.01 2.78 15.63
C PRO A 412 -39.93 1.26 15.55
N HIS A 413 -39.65 0.69 14.36
CA HIS A 413 -39.47 -0.74 14.15
C HIS A 413 -38.00 -1.20 14.22
N GLY A 414 -37.07 -0.28 14.55
CA GLY A 414 -35.65 -0.57 14.69
C GLY A 414 -34.97 -0.98 13.39
N ILE A 415 -33.76 -1.54 13.54
CA ILE A 415 -32.96 -2.03 12.40
C ILE A 415 -33.64 -3.22 11.69
N PRO A 416 -34.27 -4.17 12.39
CA PRO A 416 -35.03 -5.24 11.72
C PRO A 416 -36.11 -4.72 10.75
N GLY A 417 -36.84 -3.67 11.14
CA GLY A 417 -37.84 -3.03 10.26
C GLY A 417 -37.24 -2.46 8.98
N LEU A 418 -36.09 -1.83 9.07
CA LEU A 418 -35.38 -1.30 7.89
C LEU A 418 -34.87 -2.43 6.98
N ILE A 419 -34.38 -3.52 7.55
CA ILE A 419 -33.95 -4.70 6.77
C ILE A 419 -35.12 -5.33 6.04
N ASP A 420 -36.27 -5.41 6.67
CA ASP A 420 -37.49 -5.94 6.04
C ASP A 420 -38.00 -5.01 4.91
N MET A 421 -37.87 -3.67 5.07
CA MET A 421 -38.11 -2.70 4.00
C MET A 421 -37.17 -2.91 2.83
N ALA A 422 -35.85 -3.03 3.08
CA ALA A 422 -34.87 -3.29 2.04
C ALA A 422 -35.17 -4.58 1.27
N LYS A 423 -35.49 -5.67 1.96
CA LYS A 423 -35.90 -6.94 1.35
C LYS A 423 -37.17 -6.81 0.49
N LYS A 424 -38.14 -6.03 0.93
CA LYS A 424 -39.38 -5.75 0.17
C LYS A 424 -39.05 -5.05 -1.15
N HIS A 425 -38.03 -4.18 -1.18
CA HIS A 425 -37.53 -3.53 -2.38
C HIS A 425 -36.51 -4.39 -3.17
N GLY A 426 -36.14 -5.57 -2.69
CA GLY A 426 -35.24 -6.50 -3.35
C GLY A 426 -33.74 -6.11 -3.27
N ILE A 427 -33.36 -5.27 -2.29
CA ILE A 427 -31.99 -4.83 -2.07
C ILE A 427 -31.50 -5.24 -0.68
N LYS A 428 -30.18 -5.12 -0.47
CA LYS A 428 -29.54 -5.35 0.82
C LYS A 428 -29.49 -4.07 1.66
N PHE A 429 -29.25 -4.23 2.98
CA PHE A 429 -29.17 -3.13 3.94
C PHE A 429 -27.82 -3.10 4.62
N GLY A 430 -27.28 -1.89 4.83
CA GLY A 430 -26.05 -1.58 5.55
C GLY A 430 -26.24 -0.44 6.56
N ILE A 431 -25.28 -0.33 7.49
CA ILE A 431 -25.33 0.65 8.58
C ILE A 431 -23.95 1.24 8.85
N TRP A 432 -23.93 2.50 9.27
CA TRP A 432 -22.74 3.23 9.72
C TRP A 432 -22.50 3.02 11.23
N ILE A 433 -21.24 2.86 11.63
CA ILE A 433 -20.78 2.89 13.01
C ILE A 433 -19.44 3.60 13.13
N GLU A 434 -19.15 4.17 14.31
CA GLU A 434 -17.85 4.76 14.67
C GLU A 434 -17.40 4.25 16.06
N PRO A 435 -17.07 2.95 16.17
CA PRO A 435 -16.97 2.29 17.47
C PRO A 435 -15.67 2.54 18.23
N GLU A 436 -14.68 3.17 17.62
CA GLU A 436 -13.41 3.58 18.23
C GLU A 436 -13.48 4.95 18.93
N MET A 437 -14.61 5.66 18.74
CA MET A 437 -14.80 7.01 19.26
C MET A 437 -15.94 7.04 20.25
N THR A 438 -15.89 8.00 21.18
CA THR A 438 -16.93 8.15 22.17
C THR A 438 -17.17 9.60 22.55
N LYS A 439 -18.36 9.84 23.09
CA LYS A 439 -18.77 11.05 23.77
C LYS A 439 -20.00 10.75 24.64
N SER A 440 -20.22 11.54 25.68
CA SER A 440 -21.42 11.42 26.51
C SER A 440 -21.52 10.14 27.37
N ARG A 441 -22.55 9.32 27.20
CA ARG A 441 -22.95 8.23 28.11
C ARG A 441 -21.85 7.17 28.33
N LEU A 442 -21.14 6.76 27.29
CA LEU A 442 -20.08 5.77 27.45
C LEU A 442 -18.92 6.33 28.26
N TYR A 443 -18.52 7.58 27.96
CA TYR A 443 -17.47 8.26 28.72
C TYR A 443 -17.90 8.52 30.19
N GLU A 444 -19.18 8.83 30.45
CA GLU A 444 -19.69 8.98 31.82
C GLU A 444 -19.54 7.68 32.64
N LYS A 445 -19.71 6.51 32.00
CA LYS A 445 -19.60 5.20 32.64
C LYS A 445 -18.17 4.70 32.76
N HIS A 446 -17.34 4.96 31.75
CA HIS A 446 -16.00 4.44 31.59
C HIS A 446 -15.02 5.56 31.23
N PRO A 447 -14.74 6.50 32.16
CA PRO A 447 -13.80 7.59 31.90
C PRO A 447 -12.35 7.12 31.74
N ASP A 448 -12.06 5.89 32.13
CA ASP A 448 -10.78 5.20 32.04
C ASP A 448 -10.55 4.49 30.69
N TRP A 449 -11.56 4.40 29.82
CA TRP A 449 -11.46 3.72 28.52
C TRP A 449 -10.91 4.59 27.41
N ILE A 450 -10.71 5.87 27.64
CA ILE A 450 -10.20 6.79 26.61
C ILE A 450 -8.69 6.88 26.62
N VAL A 451 -8.12 7.16 25.46
CA VAL A 451 -6.73 7.57 25.33
C VAL A 451 -6.55 8.88 26.08
N LYS A 452 -5.76 8.82 27.16
CA LYS A 452 -5.52 9.93 28.07
C LYS A 452 -4.22 9.73 28.82
N ALA A 453 -3.38 10.74 28.82
CA ALA A 453 -2.17 10.72 29.63
C ALA A 453 -2.52 10.66 31.13
N PRO A 454 -1.84 9.81 31.93
CA PRO A 454 -2.02 9.79 33.40
C PRO A 454 -1.85 11.18 34.01
N LYS A 455 -2.72 11.54 34.95
CA LYS A 455 -2.70 12.83 35.66
C LYS A 455 -2.90 14.08 34.76
N ARG A 456 -3.46 13.92 33.57
CA ARG A 456 -3.84 15.01 32.69
C ARG A 456 -5.34 14.94 32.37
N ASP A 457 -5.92 16.05 31.97
CA ASP A 457 -7.31 16.10 31.54
C ASP A 457 -7.49 15.42 30.18
N ALA A 458 -8.70 14.95 29.91
CA ALA A 458 -9.05 14.44 28.58
C ALA A 458 -8.97 15.57 27.56
N VAL A 459 -8.40 15.27 26.38
CA VAL A 459 -8.36 16.20 25.25
C VAL A 459 -9.37 15.74 24.22
N THR A 460 -10.42 16.53 24.04
CA THR A 460 -11.39 16.32 22.98
C THR A 460 -10.87 16.86 21.65
N GLY A 461 -11.06 16.13 20.58
CA GLY A 461 -10.77 16.57 19.22
C GLY A 461 -12.03 16.93 18.43
N ARG A 462 -11.87 17.16 17.14
CA ARG A 462 -12.95 17.48 16.20
C ARG A 462 -13.88 18.60 16.74
N GLY A 463 -13.31 19.73 17.11
CA GLY A 463 -14.07 20.85 17.68
C GLY A 463 -14.71 20.59 19.06
N GLY A 464 -14.18 19.62 19.81
CA GLY A 464 -14.69 19.28 21.16
C GLY A 464 -15.73 18.16 21.17
N THR A 465 -15.99 17.50 20.04
CA THR A 465 -17.11 16.56 19.89
C THR A 465 -16.75 15.10 20.14
N GLN A 466 -15.46 14.72 20.13
CA GLN A 466 -15.04 13.31 20.21
C GLN A 466 -13.86 13.07 21.14
N LEU A 467 -13.82 11.85 21.68
CA LEU A 467 -12.72 11.23 22.45
C LEU A 467 -12.40 9.88 21.80
N VAL A 468 -11.12 9.52 21.78
CA VAL A 468 -10.66 8.24 21.24
C VAL A 468 -10.67 7.19 22.35
N LEU A 469 -11.25 6.02 22.10
CA LEU A 469 -11.18 4.86 22.96
C LEU A 469 -9.79 4.22 22.89
N ASP A 470 -9.23 3.76 24.01
CA ASP A 470 -7.94 3.10 24.05
C ASP A 470 -8.03 1.65 23.61
N MET A 471 -7.77 1.38 22.33
CA MET A 471 -7.78 0.02 21.77
C MET A 471 -6.68 -0.89 22.36
N GLY A 472 -5.69 -0.35 23.08
CA GLY A 472 -4.75 -1.14 23.88
C GLY A 472 -5.41 -1.81 25.08
N ASN A 473 -6.56 -1.31 25.55
CA ASN A 473 -7.34 -1.86 26.66
C ASN A 473 -8.21 -3.05 26.21
N PRO A 474 -8.04 -4.28 26.79
CA PRO A 474 -8.84 -5.45 26.46
C PRO A 474 -10.36 -5.26 26.68
N GLU A 475 -10.78 -4.44 27.64
CA GLU A 475 -12.21 -4.16 27.86
C GLU A 475 -12.79 -3.33 26.72
N VAL A 476 -12.04 -2.36 26.20
CA VAL A 476 -12.40 -1.58 25.01
C VAL A 476 -12.47 -2.46 23.77
N GLN A 477 -11.49 -3.37 23.58
CA GLN A 477 -11.54 -4.35 22.47
C GLN A 477 -12.81 -5.20 22.54
N ASN A 478 -13.20 -5.67 23.73
CA ASN A 478 -14.42 -6.42 23.92
C ASN A 478 -15.68 -5.58 23.66
N PHE A 479 -15.68 -4.32 24.07
CA PHE A 479 -16.78 -3.40 23.80
C PHE A 479 -16.94 -3.18 22.29
N VAL A 480 -15.86 -2.80 21.58
CA VAL A 480 -15.89 -2.55 20.13
C VAL A 480 -16.32 -3.80 19.36
N PHE A 481 -15.78 -4.97 19.71
CA PHE A 481 -16.28 -6.24 19.15
C PHE A 481 -17.77 -6.43 19.40
N SER A 482 -18.24 -6.15 20.62
CA SER A 482 -19.64 -6.35 21.01
C SER A 482 -20.62 -5.45 20.24
N VAL A 483 -20.19 -4.30 19.73
CA VAL A 483 -21.02 -3.42 18.88
C VAL A 483 -21.41 -4.15 17.61
N VAL A 484 -20.43 -4.68 16.87
CA VAL A 484 -20.67 -5.44 15.63
C VAL A 484 -21.40 -6.76 15.93
N ASP A 485 -20.99 -7.44 16.99
CA ASP A 485 -21.56 -8.75 17.38
C ASP A 485 -23.05 -8.65 17.67
N ARG A 486 -23.48 -7.66 18.46
CA ARG A 486 -24.90 -7.41 18.75
C ARG A 486 -25.69 -7.03 17.52
N LEU A 487 -25.14 -6.13 16.68
CA LEU A 487 -25.79 -5.74 15.43
C LEU A 487 -26.07 -6.97 14.54
N LYS A 488 -25.07 -7.84 14.37
CA LYS A 488 -25.21 -9.05 13.56
C LYS A 488 -26.09 -10.13 14.19
N GLN A 489 -26.00 -10.35 15.50
CA GLN A 489 -26.86 -11.33 16.19
C GLN A 489 -28.32 -10.94 16.17
N GLN A 490 -28.66 -9.66 16.38
CA GLN A 490 -30.00 -9.14 16.33
C GLN A 490 -30.52 -9.00 14.89
N ASN A 491 -29.65 -8.87 13.93
CA ASN A 491 -29.93 -8.61 12.52
C ASN A 491 -29.06 -9.51 11.61
N PRO A 492 -29.35 -10.81 11.49
CA PRO A 492 -28.52 -11.74 10.71
C PRO A 492 -28.36 -11.33 9.25
N ASP A 493 -29.35 -10.65 8.66
CA ASP A 493 -29.37 -10.21 7.26
C ASP A 493 -28.73 -8.82 7.04
N LEU A 494 -28.16 -8.21 8.09
CA LEU A 494 -27.32 -7.02 7.93
C LEU A 494 -26.11 -7.38 7.05
N ALA A 495 -26.02 -6.78 5.85
CA ALA A 495 -25.07 -7.19 4.82
C ALA A 495 -23.80 -6.32 4.79
N TYR A 496 -23.84 -5.12 5.38
CA TYR A 496 -22.79 -4.14 5.20
C TYR A 496 -22.64 -3.23 6.42
N ILE A 497 -21.41 -2.89 6.75
CA ILE A 497 -21.05 -1.88 7.76
C ILE A 497 -20.09 -0.85 7.15
N LYS A 498 -20.45 0.44 7.28
CA LYS A 498 -19.50 1.54 7.11
C LYS A 498 -18.90 1.84 8.48
N TRP A 499 -17.60 1.53 8.64
CA TRP A 499 -16.86 1.73 9.89
C TRP A 499 -16.04 2.99 9.80
N ASP A 500 -16.42 4.00 10.57
CA ASP A 500 -15.76 5.30 10.60
C ASP A 500 -14.81 5.46 11.80
N ALA A 501 -13.87 6.41 11.71
CA ALA A 501 -12.94 6.77 12.76
C ALA A 501 -12.46 8.21 12.54
N ASN A 502 -13.22 9.19 13.01
CA ASN A 502 -13.09 10.58 12.57
C ASN A 502 -12.07 11.42 13.34
N MET A 503 -11.44 10.86 14.36
CA MET A 503 -10.50 11.61 15.19
C MET A 503 -9.10 11.02 15.16
N HIS A 504 -8.08 11.86 15.19
CA HIS A 504 -6.69 11.48 15.48
C HIS A 504 -6.43 11.43 16.99
N ILE A 505 -5.36 10.77 17.41
CA ILE A 505 -4.95 10.72 18.84
C ILE A 505 -4.27 12.04 19.22
N ALA A 506 -5.01 12.94 19.85
CA ALA A 506 -4.52 14.25 20.30
C ALA A 506 -3.86 14.21 21.68
N ASN A 507 -4.15 13.21 22.50
CA ASN A 507 -3.63 13.09 23.87
C ASN A 507 -2.88 11.75 24.01
N HIS A 508 -1.59 11.82 24.26
CA HIS A 508 -0.70 10.66 24.21
C HIS A 508 -0.54 10.05 25.62
N GLY A 509 -1.27 9.00 25.89
CA GLY A 509 -1.16 8.22 27.11
C GLY A 509 -2.27 7.18 27.22
N SER A 510 -2.00 6.13 27.96
CA SER A 510 -2.93 5.06 28.26
C SER A 510 -3.08 4.91 29.77
N GLN A 511 -4.30 4.75 30.24
CA GLN A 511 -4.58 4.50 31.66
C GLN A 511 -4.38 3.03 32.02
N CYS A 512 -4.30 2.13 31.06
CA CYS A 512 -4.03 0.71 31.28
C CYS A 512 -2.55 0.33 31.14
N LEU A 513 -1.71 1.19 30.53
CA LEU A 513 -0.28 0.93 30.43
C LEU A 513 0.48 1.34 31.69
N PRO A 514 1.49 0.55 32.13
CA PRO A 514 2.44 0.97 33.18
C PRO A 514 3.12 2.29 32.82
N ALA A 515 3.59 3.01 33.82
CA ALA A 515 4.28 4.30 33.63
C ALA A 515 5.54 4.18 32.75
N ALA A 516 6.24 3.05 32.81
CA ALA A 516 7.42 2.77 31.99
C ALA A 516 7.09 2.52 30.51
N ASP A 517 5.89 2.02 30.21
CA ASP A 517 5.51 1.53 28.89
C ASP A 517 4.57 2.51 28.15
N GLN A 518 4.46 3.77 28.61
CA GLN A 518 3.59 4.78 27.98
C GLN A 518 3.97 5.11 26.53
N SER A 519 5.23 4.92 26.15
CA SER A 519 5.71 5.04 24.77
C SER A 519 5.13 3.99 23.82
N GLU A 520 4.61 2.89 24.34
CA GLU A 520 4.02 1.81 23.57
C GLU A 520 2.56 2.04 23.16
N LEU A 521 1.96 3.19 23.54
CA LEU A 521 0.55 3.50 23.29
C LEU A 521 0.13 3.22 21.85
N PHE A 522 0.83 3.82 20.88
CA PHE A 522 0.45 3.71 19.48
C PHE A 522 0.56 2.27 18.95
N ILE A 523 1.61 1.56 19.32
CA ILE A 523 1.82 0.17 18.94
C ILE A 523 0.72 -0.72 19.52
N ASN A 524 0.41 -0.54 20.81
CA ASN A 524 -0.62 -1.33 21.50
C ASN A 524 -2.03 -0.98 21.02
N TYR A 525 -2.30 0.30 20.66
CA TYR A 525 -3.55 0.71 20.04
C TYR A 525 -3.82 -0.09 18.75
N HIS A 526 -2.84 -0.10 17.84
CA HIS A 526 -3.01 -0.78 16.55
C HIS A 526 -3.07 -2.30 16.68
N ARG A 527 -2.25 -2.91 17.53
CA ARG A 527 -2.35 -4.34 17.83
C ARG A 527 -3.72 -4.72 18.41
N GLY A 528 -4.29 -3.86 19.26
CA GLY A 528 -5.62 -4.05 19.81
C GLY A 528 -6.73 -3.90 18.76
N LEU A 529 -6.60 -2.94 17.86
CA LEU A 529 -7.51 -2.76 16.73
C LEU A 529 -7.47 -3.96 15.79
N GLU A 530 -6.29 -4.38 15.33
CA GLU A 530 -6.10 -5.54 14.46
C GLU A 530 -6.69 -6.81 15.07
N LYS A 531 -6.40 -7.07 16.36
CA LYS A 531 -6.96 -8.21 17.09
C LYS A 531 -8.49 -8.17 17.14
N THR A 532 -9.07 -6.99 17.30
CA THR A 532 -10.52 -6.82 17.35
C THR A 532 -11.15 -7.05 15.98
N LEU A 533 -10.56 -6.48 14.94
CA LEU A 533 -10.99 -6.67 13.55
C LEU A 533 -10.86 -8.13 13.11
N GLN A 534 -9.76 -8.80 13.45
CA GLN A 534 -9.58 -10.24 13.16
C GLN A 534 -10.69 -11.07 13.81
N ARG A 535 -11.03 -10.82 15.08
CA ARG A 535 -12.14 -11.53 15.76
C ARG A 535 -13.48 -11.31 15.07
N ILE A 536 -13.71 -10.10 14.53
CA ILE A 536 -14.92 -9.82 13.75
C ILE A 536 -14.92 -10.64 12.47
N ARG A 537 -13.79 -10.67 11.75
CA ARG A 537 -13.68 -11.43 10.51
C ARG A 537 -13.79 -12.94 10.69
N ASP A 538 -13.19 -13.48 11.74
CA ASP A 538 -13.30 -14.90 12.09
C ASP A 538 -14.75 -15.32 12.35
N LYS A 539 -15.55 -14.43 12.95
CA LYS A 539 -16.94 -14.72 13.28
C LYS A 539 -17.92 -14.39 12.15
N TYR A 540 -17.65 -13.35 11.37
CA TYR A 540 -18.52 -12.82 10.33
C TYR A 540 -17.75 -12.63 9.00
N PRO A 541 -17.25 -13.71 8.39
CA PRO A 541 -16.42 -13.61 7.18
C PRO A 541 -17.17 -13.00 5.98
N ASP A 542 -18.50 -13.19 5.88
CA ASP A 542 -19.32 -12.71 4.76
C ASP A 542 -19.80 -11.26 4.91
N LEU A 543 -19.51 -10.61 6.05
CA LEU A 543 -19.92 -9.24 6.29
C LEU A 543 -19.03 -8.27 5.50
N ILE A 544 -19.60 -7.50 4.60
CA ILE A 544 -18.86 -6.45 3.90
C ILE A 544 -18.63 -5.27 4.85
N ILE A 545 -17.38 -4.83 4.97
CA ILE A 545 -17.01 -3.69 5.82
C ILE A 545 -16.23 -2.66 5.00
N GLN A 546 -16.75 -1.42 4.98
CA GLN A 546 -16.06 -0.28 4.38
C GLN A 546 -15.30 0.50 5.46
N ALA A 547 -14.01 0.74 5.24
CA ALA A 547 -13.24 1.65 6.08
C ALA A 547 -13.56 3.11 5.74
N CYS A 548 -13.77 3.92 6.77
CA CYS A 548 -13.84 5.37 6.69
C CYS A 548 -13.04 5.98 7.83
N ALA A 549 -12.46 7.14 7.63
CA ALA A 549 -11.81 7.94 8.66
C ALA A 549 -11.89 9.43 8.24
N SER A 550 -13.09 10.00 8.22
CA SER A 550 -13.41 11.26 7.52
C SER A 550 -12.90 11.18 6.07
N GLY A 551 -13.47 10.29 5.29
CA GLY A 551 -12.95 9.94 3.97
C GLY A 551 -11.83 8.90 4.02
N GLY A 552 -10.83 9.05 3.16
CA GLY A 552 -9.69 8.16 2.98
C GLY A 552 -8.60 8.24 4.06
N GLY A 553 -8.87 8.90 5.19
CA GLY A 553 -7.85 9.19 6.22
C GLY A 553 -7.18 7.97 6.87
N ARG A 554 -7.66 6.75 6.57
CA ARG A 554 -7.07 5.48 7.02
C ARG A 554 -7.00 4.43 5.89
N ALA A 555 -6.89 4.89 4.64
CA ALA A 555 -6.69 3.99 3.51
C ALA A 555 -5.24 3.54 3.44
N ASN A 556 -4.94 2.31 3.87
CA ASN A 556 -3.60 1.71 3.85
C ASN A 556 -3.66 0.18 3.85
N TRP A 557 -2.56 -0.47 3.49
CA TRP A 557 -2.46 -1.93 3.43
C TRP A 557 -2.37 -2.63 4.81
N GLY A 558 -2.25 -1.87 5.90
CA GLY A 558 -2.31 -2.42 7.25
C GLY A 558 -3.74 -2.76 7.69
N VAL A 559 -4.71 -1.92 7.31
CA VAL A 559 -6.11 -2.10 7.69
C VAL A 559 -6.94 -2.85 6.65
N LEU A 560 -6.61 -2.71 5.36
CA LEU A 560 -7.37 -3.32 4.27
C LEU A 560 -7.54 -4.85 4.34
N PRO A 561 -6.64 -5.65 4.96
CA PRO A 561 -6.92 -7.07 5.19
C PRO A 561 -8.18 -7.37 6.00
N TYR A 562 -8.64 -6.39 6.76
CA TYR A 562 -9.85 -6.48 7.60
C TYR A 562 -11.07 -5.77 7.01
N PHE A 563 -10.90 -5.08 5.87
CA PHE A 563 -11.95 -4.32 5.19
C PHE A 563 -12.06 -4.78 3.73
N ASP A 564 -13.20 -4.52 3.12
CA ASP A 564 -13.45 -4.89 1.73
C ASP A 564 -13.16 -3.73 0.77
N GLU A 565 -13.38 -2.52 1.26
CA GLU A 565 -13.26 -1.28 0.51
C GLU A 565 -13.09 -0.09 1.47
N PHE A 566 -12.84 1.09 0.96
CA PHE A 566 -12.81 2.32 1.76
C PHE A 566 -13.53 3.49 1.07
N TRP A 567 -14.01 4.39 1.89
CA TRP A 567 -14.53 5.69 1.46
C TRP A 567 -13.35 6.58 1.09
N VAL A 568 -13.21 6.89 -0.19
CA VAL A 568 -12.01 7.54 -0.73
C VAL A 568 -11.83 8.96 -0.22
N SER A 569 -12.95 9.72 -0.12
CA SER A 569 -12.98 11.10 0.36
C SER A 569 -14.39 11.53 0.68
N ASP A 570 -14.55 12.35 1.72
CA ASP A 570 -15.80 13.08 2.00
C ASP A 570 -16.09 14.15 0.94
N ASN A 571 -15.10 14.50 0.12
CA ASN A 571 -15.30 15.38 -1.00
C ASN A 571 -15.84 14.60 -2.20
N THR A 572 -17.10 14.84 -2.52
CA THR A 572 -17.83 14.19 -3.62
C THR A 572 -17.87 15.04 -4.90
N ASP A 573 -17.15 16.17 -4.96
CA ASP A 573 -17.02 16.98 -6.17
C ASP A 573 -16.36 16.19 -7.31
N ALA A 574 -17.07 15.97 -8.41
CA ALA A 574 -16.64 15.07 -9.46
C ALA A 574 -15.30 15.51 -10.12
N LEU A 575 -15.01 16.81 -10.23
CA LEU A 575 -13.74 17.27 -10.76
C LEU A 575 -12.58 16.92 -9.79
N GLN A 576 -12.76 17.20 -8.51
CA GLN A 576 -11.73 16.88 -7.51
C GLN A 576 -11.57 15.37 -7.32
N ARG A 577 -12.64 14.59 -7.48
CA ARG A 577 -12.59 13.13 -7.42
C ARG A 577 -11.74 12.54 -8.56
N ILE A 578 -11.61 13.17 -9.71
CA ILE A 578 -10.67 12.69 -10.74
C ILE A 578 -9.24 12.67 -10.20
N TYR A 579 -8.80 13.74 -9.52
CA TYR A 579 -7.45 13.80 -8.92
C TYR A 579 -7.30 12.80 -7.77
N ILE A 580 -8.27 12.74 -6.87
CA ILE A 580 -8.28 11.85 -5.71
C ILE A 580 -8.27 10.37 -6.16
N GLN A 581 -9.15 9.98 -7.09
CA GLN A 581 -9.23 8.61 -7.62
C GLN A 581 -7.99 8.25 -8.45
N TRP A 582 -7.42 9.21 -9.18
CA TRP A 582 -6.16 9.03 -9.89
C TRP A 582 -5.03 8.66 -8.93
N GLY A 583 -4.79 9.47 -7.90
CA GLY A 583 -3.74 9.20 -6.92
C GLY A 583 -3.99 7.91 -6.15
N THR A 584 -5.22 7.67 -5.71
CA THR A 584 -5.61 6.41 -5.05
C THR A 584 -5.25 5.19 -5.90
N SER A 585 -5.43 5.27 -7.21
CA SER A 585 -5.14 4.19 -8.15
C SER A 585 -3.65 3.82 -8.29
N TYR A 586 -2.74 4.59 -7.69
CA TYR A 586 -1.32 4.21 -7.67
C TYR A 586 -1.08 2.93 -6.89
N PHE A 587 -1.80 2.74 -5.79
CA PHE A 587 -1.55 1.62 -4.88
C PHE A 587 -2.78 0.73 -4.65
N PHE A 588 -4.01 1.26 -4.86
CA PHE A 588 -5.24 0.56 -4.49
C PHE A 588 -6.10 0.22 -5.71
N PRO A 589 -6.61 -1.03 -5.82
CA PRO A 589 -7.46 -1.43 -6.93
C PRO A 589 -8.81 -0.71 -6.90
N SER A 590 -9.39 -0.48 -8.06
CA SER A 590 -10.64 0.28 -8.24
C SER A 590 -11.82 -0.28 -7.44
N MET A 591 -11.86 -1.58 -7.18
CA MET A 591 -12.91 -2.21 -6.36
C MET A 591 -12.92 -1.73 -4.91
N THR A 592 -11.79 -1.23 -4.40
CA THR A 592 -11.70 -0.68 -3.04
C THR A 592 -12.14 0.77 -2.96
N MET A 593 -12.20 1.47 -4.09
CA MET A 593 -12.48 2.89 -4.16
C MET A 593 -13.98 3.16 -4.29
N ALA A 594 -14.66 3.49 -3.18
CA ALA A 594 -16.05 3.91 -3.24
C ALA A 594 -16.21 5.26 -3.94
N CYS A 595 -16.85 5.26 -5.10
CA CYS A 595 -17.03 6.40 -5.98
C CYS A 595 -18.51 6.70 -6.16
N HIS A 596 -18.98 7.82 -5.61
CA HIS A 596 -20.40 8.12 -5.54
C HIS A 596 -20.82 9.27 -6.47
N ILE A 597 -21.97 9.12 -7.11
CA ILE A 597 -22.71 10.20 -7.76
C ILE A 597 -23.30 11.06 -6.65
N SER A 598 -22.85 12.32 -6.54
CA SER A 598 -23.34 13.27 -5.55
C SER A 598 -24.40 14.22 -6.12
N LYS A 599 -25.00 15.02 -5.26
CA LYS A 599 -25.93 16.09 -5.69
C LYS A 599 -25.19 17.24 -6.39
N SER A 600 -25.95 18.09 -7.10
CA SER A 600 -25.47 19.35 -7.70
C SER A 600 -26.46 20.47 -7.36
N PRO A 601 -26.02 21.62 -6.84
CA PRO A 601 -24.62 21.98 -6.49
C PRO A 601 -23.98 21.04 -5.47
N ASN A 602 -22.67 20.80 -5.63
CA ASN A 602 -21.94 19.92 -4.71
C ASN A 602 -21.89 20.51 -3.29
N PRO A 603 -22.13 19.73 -2.21
CA PRO A 603 -22.20 20.26 -0.85
C PRO A 603 -20.87 20.80 -0.31
N ASN A 604 -19.73 20.28 -0.78
CA ASN A 604 -18.42 20.68 -0.30
C ASN A 604 -17.86 21.91 -1.05
N THR A 605 -18.09 22.01 -2.36
CA THR A 605 -17.47 23.02 -3.22
C THR A 605 -18.46 24.05 -3.77
N GLY A 606 -19.76 23.78 -3.71
CA GLY A 606 -20.79 24.61 -4.35
C GLY A 606 -20.80 24.52 -5.88
N ARG A 607 -19.96 23.67 -6.48
CA ARG A 607 -19.80 23.56 -7.93
C ARG A 607 -21.01 22.87 -8.55
N ILE A 608 -21.45 23.41 -9.70
CA ILE A 608 -22.51 22.81 -10.51
C ILE A 608 -21.87 22.01 -11.62
N ILE A 609 -22.09 20.69 -11.61
CA ILE A 609 -21.53 19.74 -12.57
C ILE A 609 -22.68 18.93 -13.17
N PRO A 610 -22.75 18.77 -14.53
CA PRO A 610 -23.76 17.95 -15.18
C PRO A 610 -23.81 16.52 -14.66
N LEU A 611 -25.01 15.94 -14.63
CA LEU A 611 -25.23 14.59 -14.11
C LEU A 611 -24.36 13.53 -14.83
N LYS A 612 -24.29 13.57 -16.17
CA LYS A 612 -23.45 12.66 -16.96
C LYS A 612 -21.98 12.68 -16.49
N TYR A 613 -21.40 13.87 -16.28
CA TYR A 613 -20.01 13.97 -15.85
C TYR A 613 -19.80 13.35 -14.47
N ARG A 614 -20.74 13.59 -13.53
CA ARG A 614 -20.71 12.97 -12.19
C ARG A 614 -20.82 11.45 -12.25
N ILE A 615 -21.67 10.94 -13.12
CA ILE A 615 -21.81 9.50 -13.40
C ILE A 615 -20.50 8.91 -13.95
N ASP A 616 -19.96 9.50 -15.02
CA ASP A 616 -18.76 8.98 -15.69
C ASP A 616 -17.52 8.95 -14.77
N VAL A 617 -17.41 9.91 -13.86
CA VAL A 617 -16.37 9.90 -12.82
C VAL A 617 -16.61 8.79 -11.81
N ALA A 618 -17.82 8.61 -11.33
CA ALA A 618 -18.16 7.56 -10.37
C ALA A 618 -18.01 6.14 -10.97
N MET A 619 -18.29 5.97 -12.27
CA MET A 619 -18.14 4.68 -12.97
C MET A 619 -16.69 4.20 -13.08
N SER A 620 -15.69 5.08 -12.89
CA SER A 620 -14.28 4.69 -12.96
C SER A 620 -13.75 3.93 -11.74
N GLY A 621 -14.58 3.74 -10.72
CA GLY A 621 -14.31 2.92 -9.54
C GLY A 621 -15.52 2.08 -9.15
N ARG A 622 -15.69 1.83 -7.86
CA ARG A 622 -16.85 1.13 -7.31
C ARG A 622 -18.04 2.11 -7.24
N LEU A 623 -18.95 2.00 -8.20
CA LEU A 623 -20.09 2.90 -8.35
C LEU A 623 -21.02 2.87 -7.16
N GLY A 624 -21.42 4.05 -6.68
CA GLY A 624 -22.50 4.27 -5.73
C GLY A 624 -23.14 5.64 -5.93
N MET A 625 -24.04 5.99 -5.03
CA MET A 625 -24.75 7.26 -4.99
C MET A 625 -24.75 7.83 -3.56
N GLU A 626 -24.71 9.14 -3.44
CA GLU A 626 -24.81 9.86 -2.16
C GLU A 626 -25.57 11.17 -2.37
N LEU A 627 -26.89 11.06 -2.38
CA LEU A 627 -27.83 12.17 -2.61
C LEU A 627 -29.24 11.75 -2.16
N GLN A 628 -30.18 12.72 -2.18
CA GLN A 628 -31.60 12.42 -1.94
C GLN A 628 -32.31 12.19 -3.29
N PRO A 629 -32.70 10.94 -3.62
CA PRO A 629 -33.28 10.62 -4.93
C PRO A 629 -34.63 11.33 -5.22
N LYS A 630 -35.40 11.67 -4.20
CA LYS A 630 -36.67 12.42 -4.41
C LYS A 630 -36.47 13.80 -4.96
N ASP A 631 -35.26 14.39 -4.84
CA ASP A 631 -34.91 15.71 -5.36
C ASP A 631 -34.49 15.65 -6.84
N MET A 632 -34.36 14.45 -7.41
CA MET A 632 -34.05 14.22 -8.82
C MET A 632 -35.31 14.27 -9.68
N THR A 633 -35.17 14.79 -10.89
CA THR A 633 -36.23 14.70 -11.92
C THR A 633 -36.39 13.27 -12.44
N ASP A 634 -37.52 12.96 -13.05
CA ASP A 634 -37.76 11.65 -13.69
C ASP A 634 -36.78 11.36 -14.84
N GLU A 635 -36.33 12.42 -15.54
CA GLU A 635 -35.30 12.33 -16.58
C GLU A 635 -33.95 11.93 -15.97
N GLU A 636 -33.52 12.59 -14.88
CA GLU A 636 -32.29 12.27 -14.17
C GLU A 636 -32.30 10.84 -13.61
N LYS A 637 -33.43 10.39 -13.03
CA LYS A 637 -33.60 8.99 -12.57
C LYS A 637 -33.51 8.00 -13.74
N THR A 638 -34.02 8.38 -14.92
CA THR A 638 -33.95 7.54 -16.13
C THR A 638 -32.52 7.44 -16.65
N ILE A 639 -31.75 8.54 -16.63
CA ILE A 639 -30.31 8.55 -16.98
C ILE A 639 -29.54 7.66 -16.00
N CYS A 640 -29.75 7.80 -14.69
CA CYS A 640 -29.09 6.97 -13.69
C CYS A 640 -29.43 5.46 -13.85
N ARG A 641 -30.69 5.13 -14.12
CA ARG A 641 -31.11 3.72 -14.37
C ARG A 641 -30.35 3.11 -15.54
N LYS A 642 -30.24 3.86 -16.65
CA LYS A 642 -29.48 3.43 -17.82
C LYS A 642 -28.01 3.24 -17.45
N ALA A 643 -27.37 4.23 -16.82
CA ALA A 643 -25.97 4.20 -16.42
C ALA A 643 -25.66 3.03 -15.48
N ILE A 644 -26.51 2.79 -14.47
CA ILE A 644 -26.37 1.63 -13.56
C ILE A 644 -26.48 0.30 -14.33
N SER A 645 -27.41 0.19 -15.29
CA SER A 645 -27.54 -1.01 -16.12
C SER A 645 -26.29 -1.26 -16.96
N GLU A 646 -25.75 -0.23 -17.60
CA GLU A 646 -24.51 -0.30 -18.38
C GLU A 646 -23.29 -0.57 -17.50
N TYR A 647 -23.20 0.06 -16.31
CA TYR A 647 -22.13 -0.20 -15.35
C TYR A 647 -22.11 -1.67 -14.91
N LYS A 648 -23.26 -2.31 -14.67
CA LYS A 648 -23.32 -3.73 -14.32
C LYS A 648 -22.65 -4.63 -15.35
N GLN A 649 -22.66 -4.25 -16.64
CA GLN A 649 -22.01 -4.99 -17.70
C GLN A 649 -20.49 -4.81 -17.69
N ILE A 650 -20.02 -3.59 -17.42
CA ILE A 650 -18.59 -3.26 -17.40
C ILE A 650 -17.95 -3.43 -16.01
N ARG A 651 -18.75 -3.57 -14.95
CA ARG A 651 -18.28 -3.68 -13.55
C ARG A 651 -17.15 -4.69 -13.34
N PRO A 652 -17.20 -5.92 -13.90
CA PRO A 652 -16.09 -6.86 -13.75
C PRO A 652 -14.78 -6.35 -14.35
N ILE A 653 -14.84 -5.60 -15.46
CA ILE A 653 -13.66 -5.05 -16.12
C ILE A 653 -13.11 -3.87 -15.30
N VAL A 654 -13.98 -2.97 -14.85
CA VAL A 654 -13.56 -1.81 -14.04
C VAL A 654 -13.01 -2.24 -12.69
N GLN A 655 -13.68 -3.16 -11.99
CA GLN A 655 -13.31 -3.53 -10.62
C GLN A 655 -12.19 -4.56 -10.53
N LEU A 656 -12.09 -5.48 -11.49
CA LEU A 656 -11.14 -6.59 -11.45
C LEU A 656 -10.08 -6.55 -12.56
N GLY A 657 -10.24 -5.71 -13.58
CA GLY A 657 -9.33 -5.60 -14.72
C GLY A 657 -8.02 -4.86 -14.41
N ASN A 658 -7.14 -4.86 -15.37
CA ASN A 658 -5.83 -4.23 -15.33
C ASN A 658 -5.94 -2.75 -15.67
N LEU A 659 -5.52 -1.88 -14.75
CA LEU A 659 -5.53 -0.43 -14.93
C LEU A 659 -4.36 0.06 -15.80
N TYR A 660 -4.67 0.95 -16.74
CA TYR A 660 -3.71 1.75 -17.49
C TYR A 660 -4.10 3.22 -17.39
N ARG A 661 -3.28 4.03 -16.71
CA ARG A 661 -3.40 5.48 -16.72
C ARG A 661 -2.80 6.01 -18.02
N LEU A 662 -3.51 6.90 -18.72
CA LEU A 662 -3.16 7.31 -20.10
C LEU A 662 -2.76 8.78 -20.17
N VAL A 663 -3.57 9.67 -19.63
CA VAL A 663 -3.30 11.11 -19.58
C VAL A 663 -3.52 11.60 -18.14
N SER A 664 -2.45 12.04 -17.52
CA SER A 664 -2.48 12.49 -16.13
C SER A 664 -3.23 13.82 -15.97
N PRO A 665 -4.08 13.97 -14.95
CA PRO A 665 -4.70 15.25 -14.64
C PRO A 665 -3.66 16.32 -14.24
N TYR A 666 -2.46 15.90 -13.84
CA TYR A 666 -1.35 16.79 -13.47
C TYR A 666 -0.53 17.29 -14.68
N ASP A 667 -0.72 16.72 -15.87
CA ASP A 667 0.03 17.09 -17.10
C ASP A 667 -0.36 18.45 -17.67
N LYS A 668 -1.32 19.16 -17.07
CA LYS A 668 -1.83 20.46 -17.54
C LYS A 668 -2.30 20.46 -18.99
N LYS A 669 -2.70 19.28 -19.50
CA LYS A 669 -3.27 19.12 -20.85
C LYS A 669 -4.78 19.39 -20.89
N GLY A 670 -5.37 19.74 -19.74
CA GLY A 670 -6.79 20.03 -19.61
C GLY A 670 -7.73 18.84 -19.75
N VAL A 671 -7.17 17.64 -19.76
CA VAL A 671 -7.91 16.38 -19.81
C VAL A 671 -7.23 15.32 -18.94
N ALA A 672 -8.01 14.34 -18.49
CA ALA A 672 -7.51 13.13 -17.87
C ALA A 672 -8.12 11.90 -18.57
N SER A 673 -7.40 10.79 -18.57
CA SER A 673 -7.88 9.56 -19.16
C SER A 673 -7.22 8.34 -18.55
N MET A 674 -8.01 7.29 -18.33
CA MET A 674 -7.55 5.96 -17.91
C MET A 674 -8.37 4.87 -18.56
N MET A 675 -7.92 3.64 -18.48
CA MET A 675 -8.68 2.49 -18.96
C MET A 675 -8.42 1.24 -18.14
N TYR A 676 -9.37 0.33 -18.18
CA TYR A 676 -9.25 -1.00 -17.60
C TYR A 676 -9.35 -2.03 -18.71
N VAL A 677 -8.51 -3.06 -18.65
CA VAL A 677 -8.47 -4.16 -19.63
C VAL A 677 -8.58 -5.47 -18.87
N ASN A 678 -9.44 -6.37 -19.29
CA ASN A 678 -9.54 -7.70 -18.69
C ASN A 678 -8.29 -8.55 -18.98
N ASP A 679 -8.11 -9.65 -18.26
CA ASP A 679 -6.85 -10.43 -18.30
C ASP A 679 -6.58 -11.05 -19.69
N ASP A 680 -7.61 -11.51 -20.40
CA ASP A 680 -7.47 -12.10 -21.74
C ASP A 680 -7.44 -11.05 -22.87
N LYS A 681 -7.45 -9.77 -22.50
CA LYS A 681 -7.45 -8.62 -23.41
C LYS A 681 -8.58 -8.62 -24.45
N SER A 682 -9.68 -9.32 -24.14
CA SER A 682 -10.84 -9.38 -25.04
C SER A 682 -11.73 -8.15 -24.94
N LYS A 683 -11.73 -7.50 -23.78
CA LYS A 683 -12.58 -6.35 -23.46
C LYS A 683 -11.83 -5.28 -22.70
N ALA A 684 -12.21 -4.03 -22.95
CA ALA A 684 -11.68 -2.90 -22.18
C ALA A 684 -12.75 -1.83 -21.97
N VAL A 685 -12.53 -0.98 -20.96
CA VAL A 685 -13.34 0.21 -20.70
C VAL A 685 -12.42 1.40 -20.60
N PHE A 686 -12.67 2.39 -21.42
CA PHE A 686 -11.89 3.63 -21.54
C PHE A 686 -12.68 4.80 -20.97
N PHE A 687 -12.02 5.62 -20.13
CA PHE A 687 -12.56 6.83 -19.52
C PHE A 687 -11.78 8.04 -20.00
N TRP A 688 -12.50 9.11 -20.31
CA TRP A 688 -11.93 10.40 -20.67
C TRP A 688 -12.75 11.53 -20.05
N TRP A 689 -12.07 12.50 -19.44
CA TRP A 689 -12.69 13.67 -18.81
C TRP A 689 -11.97 14.93 -19.23
N LYS A 690 -12.74 15.96 -19.58
CA LYS A 690 -12.25 17.31 -19.79
C LYS A 690 -12.20 18.01 -18.42
N LEU A 691 -11.07 18.61 -18.09
CA LEU A 691 -10.83 19.21 -16.76
C LEU A 691 -11.01 20.73 -16.75
N ASP A 692 -10.95 21.37 -17.93
CA ASP A 692 -10.99 22.82 -18.03
C ASP A 692 -11.64 23.25 -19.36
N THR A 693 -12.00 24.53 -19.45
CA THR A 693 -12.57 25.12 -20.67
C THR A 693 -11.47 25.83 -21.45
N PHE A 694 -11.28 25.42 -22.70
CA PHE A 694 -10.32 26.03 -23.61
C PHE A 694 -11.02 26.56 -24.84
N VAL A 695 -10.63 27.75 -25.28
CA VAL A 695 -11.02 28.30 -26.58
C VAL A 695 -9.97 27.93 -27.61
N ASN A 696 -10.39 27.28 -28.69
CA ASN A 696 -9.50 26.81 -29.78
C ASN A 696 -8.35 25.87 -29.33
N ALA A 697 -8.56 25.07 -28.30
CA ALA A 697 -7.58 24.10 -27.90
C ALA A 697 -7.65 22.83 -28.77
N HIS A 698 -6.51 22.42 -29.29
CA HIS A 698 -6.35 21.10 -29.86
C HIS A 698 -6.01 20.13 -28.74
N LEU A 699 -6.97 19.30 -28.33
CA LEU A 699 -6.72 18.22 -27.36
C LEU A 699 -5.97 17.07 -28.05
N PRO A 700 -5.02 16.46 -27.37
CA PRO A 700 -4.24 15.36 -27.96
C PRO A 700 -5.14 14.15 -28.21
N ARG A 701 -4.83 13.37 -29.24
CA ARG A 701 -5.34 12.01 -29.36
C ARG A 701 -4.89 11.21 -28.13
N VAL A 702 -5.78 10.41 -27.59
CA VAL A 702 -5.47 9.55 -26.44
C VAL A 702 -5.11 8.17 -26.96
N ARG A 703 -3.84 7.82 -26.81
CA ARG A 703 -3.34 6.47 -27.09
C ARG A 703 -3.75 5.55 -25.95
N MET A 704 -4.26 4.38 -26.30
CA MET A 704 -4.65 3.34 -25.36
C MET A 704 -3.43 2.49 -24.96
N ALA A 705 -3.59 1.61 -23.97
CA ALA A 705 -2.55 0.70 -23.54
C ALA A 705 -3.12 -0.66 -23.12
N GLY A 706 -2.29 -1.69 -23.14
CA GLY A 706 -2.63 -3.02 -22.63
C GLY A 706 -3.52 -3.88 -23.52
N LEU A 707 -3.91 -3.40 -24.71
CA LEU A 707 -4.72 -4.14 -25.66
C LEU A 707 -3.90 -5.22 -26.38
N ASP A 708 -4.58 -6.21 -26.95
CA ASP A 708 -3.97 -7.14 -27.90
C ASP A 708 -3.77 -6.43 -29.25
N PRO A 709 -2.53 -6.30 -29.75
CA PRO A 709 -2.26 -5.52 -30.97
C PRO A 709 -2.98 -6.03 -32.21
N ASP A 710 -3.20 -7.34 -32.31
CA ASP A 710 -3.75 -8.00 -33.48
C ASP A 710 -5.28 -8.14 -33.43
N ARG A 711 -5.90 -7.92 -32.29
CA ARG A 711 -7.34 -8.02 -32.10
C ARG A 711 -8.06 -6.79 -32.67
N LEU A 712 -9.21 -7.04 -33.29
CA LEU A 712 -10.18 -6.00 -33.69
C LEU A 712 -11.13 -5.74 -32.48
N TYR A 713 -11.25 -4.49 -32.09
CA TYR A 713 -12.16 -4.03 -31.07
C TYR A 713 -13.25 -3.16 -31.69
N THR A 714 -14.51 -3.50 -31.42
CA THR A 714 -15.64 -2.62 -31.69
C THR A 714 -15.79 -1.62 -30.57
N VAL A 715 -15.90 -0.33 -30.88
CA VAL A 715 -16.02 0.76 -29.92
C VAL A 715 -17.47 1.15 -29.73
N HIS A 716 -17.95 1.17 -28.48
CA HIS A 716 -19.29 1.63 -28.13
C HIS A 716 -19.25 2.67 -27.04
N GLU A 717 -19.99 3.78 -27.19
CA GLU A 717 -20.13 4.82 -26.19
C GLU A 717 -21.21 4.44 -25.16
N LEU A 718 -20.82 4.40 -23.88
CA LEU A 718 -21.71 4.17 -22.74
C LEU A 718 -22.23 5.49 -22.18
N ASP A 719 -23.33 5.41 -21.41
CA ASP A 719 -23.99 6.56 -20.76
C ASP A 719 -24.18 7.78 -21.70
N ARG A 720 -24.47 7.48 -22.97
CA ARG A 720 -24.67 8.54 -23.96
C ARG A 720 -25.94 9.34 -23.69
N THR A 721 -25.80 10.64 -23.55
CA THR A 721 -26.89 11.63 -23.45
C THR A 721 -27.03 12.46 -24.71
N ASP A 722 -25.98 12.53 -25.56
CA ASP A 722 -25.97 13.29 -26.81
C ASP A 722 -26.84 12.60 -27.87
N LYS A 723 -27.53 13.40 -28.71
CA LYS A 723 -28.34 12.88 -29.81
C LYS A 723 -27.48 12.20 -30.90
N ASN A 724 -26.30 12.78 -31.17
CA ASN A 724 -25.37 12.26 -32.17
C ASN A 724 -24.34 11.35 -31.53
N PRO A 725 -24.09 10.15 -32.08
CA PRO A 725 -23.04 9.29 -31.58
C PRO A 725 -21.66 9.86 -31.88
N LEU A 726 -20.65 9.42 -31.14
CA LEU A 726 -19.25 9.69 -31.47
C LEU A 726 -18.91 9.16 -32.86
N TRP A 727 -17.92 9.79 -33.51
CA TRP A 727 -17.45 9.39 -34.84
C TRP A 727 -16.95 7.93 -34.91
N CYS A 728 -16.52 7.36 -33.77
CA CYS A 728 -16.00 5.99 -33.63
C CYS A 728 -17.06 4.98 -33.20
N GLU A 729 -18.28 5.38 -32.88
CA GLU A 729 -19.38 4.50 -32.49
C GLU A 729 -19.62 3.37 -33.49
N GLY A 730 -19.63 2.13 -33.01
CA GLY A 730 -19.83 0.92 -33.79
C GLY A 730 -18.71 0.60 -34.79
N LYS A 731 -17.61 1.35 -34.80
CA LYS A 731 -16.46 1.08 -35.69
C LYS A 731 -15.46 0.13 -35.05
N GLN A 732 -14.75 -0.59 -35.89
CA GLN A 732 -13.72 -1.53 -35.51
C GLN A 732 -12.33 -0.96 -35.75
N PHE A 733 -11.44 -1.14 -34.76
CA PHE A 733 -10.04 -0.76 -34.83
C PHE A 733 -9.16 -1.90 -34.28
N THR A 734 -7.99 -2.11 -34.89
CA THR A 734 -7.02 -3.03 -34.27
C THR A 734 -6.47 -2.45 -32.97
N GLY A 735 -6.12 -3.31 -32.01
CA GLY A 735 -5.46 -2.85 -30.79
C GLY A 735 -4.17 -2.09 -31.09
N SER A 736 -3.42 -2.51 -32.13
CA SER A 736 -2.24 -1.78 -32.60
C SER A 736 -2.57 -0.34 -33.03
N TYR A 737 -3.66 -0.11 -33.78
CA TYR A 737 -4.10 1.25 -34.13
C TYR A 737 -4.44 2.07 -32.88
N LEU A 738 -5.23 1.51 -31.96
CA LEU A 738 -5.66 2.19 -30.73
C LEU A 738 -4.48 2.55 -29.81
N MET A 739 -3.44 1.71 -29.77
CA MET A 739 -2.26 1.95 -28.96
C MET A 739 -1.24 2.91 -29.60
N ASN A 740 -1.12 2.94 -30.92
CA ASN A 740 -0.14 3.77 -31.62
C ASN A 740 -0.72 5.13 -32.07
N GLU A 741 -1.93 5.15 -32.62
CA GLU A 741 -2.60 6.36 -33.10
C GLU A 741 -3.59 6.94 -32.09
N GLY A 742 -4.31 6.08 -31.35
CA GLY A 742 -5.32 6.48 -30.36
C GLY A 742 -6.59 7.04 -30.98
N LEU A 743 -7.48 7.51 -30.12
CA LEU A 743 -8.73 8.14 -30.50
C LEU A 743 -8.71 9.65 -30.22
N GLU A 744 -9.28 10.40 -31.13
CA GLU A 744 -9.55 11.83 -30.96
C GLU A 744 -10.91 11.98 -30.28
N MET A 745 -10.89 12.61 -29.11
CA MET A 745 -12.12 12.93 -28.37
C MET A 745 -12.63 14.32 -28.77
N PRO A 746 -13.95 14.48 -28.95
CA PRO A 746 -14.51 15.73 -29.37
C PRO A 746 -14.31 16.81 -28.30
N THR A 747 -13.85 17.96 -28.73
CA THR A 747 -13.65 19.15 -27.89
C THR A 747 -14.95 19.87 -27.52
N GLY A 748 -16.09 19.45 -28.11
CA GLY A 748 -17.37 20.14 -28.09
C GLY A 748 -17.41 21.18 -29.20
N GLY A 749 -18.06 20.86 -30.33
CA GLY A 749 -18.08 21.70 -31.54
C GLY A 749 -18.96 22.94 -31.46
N ASP A 750 -19.63 23.19 -30.34
CA ASP A 750 -20.46 24.36 -30.14
C ASP A 750 -19.71 25.42 -29.34
N TRP A 751 -19.88 26.69 -29.75
CA TRP A 751 -19.30 27.88 -29.10
C TRP A 751 -19.67 27.99 -27.62
N ASN A 752 -20.70 27.28 -27.15
CA ASN A 752 -21.06 27.06 -25.73
C ASN A 752 -20.33 25.89 -25.13
N MET A 753 -19.00 25.98 -25.08
CA MET A 753 -18.15 24.94 -24.50
C MET A 753 -18.35 24.86 -22.99
N ASN A 754 -19.32 24.06 -22.53
CA ASN A 754 -19.37 23.65 -21.14
C ASN A 754 -18.04 22.97 -20.80
N GLY A 755 -17.35 23.43 -19.75
CA GLY A 755 -16.09 22.85 -19.27
C GLY A 755 -16.20 21.37 -18.91
N TRP A 756 -17.42 20.85 -18.84
CA TRP A 756 -17.78 19.52 -18.36
C TRP A 756 -18.13 18.57 -19.49
N ALA A 757 -17.14 17.96 -20.13
CA ALA A 757 -17.33 16.89 -21.08
C ALA A 757 -16.63 15.62 -20.62
N SER A 758 -17.30 14.49 -20.73
CA SER A 758 -16.76 13.17 -20.39
C SER A 758 -17.23 12.12 -21.35
N ARG A 759 -16.45 11.06 -21.51
CA ARG A 759 -16.78 9.90 -22.35
C ARG A 759 -16.36 8.62 -21.66
N VAL A 760 -17.21 7.62 -21.75
CA VAL A 760 -16.92 6.24 -21.36
C VAL A 760 -17.14 5.37 -22.59
N LEU A 761 -16.11 4.61 -22.98
CA LEU A 761 -16.18 3.71 -24.11
C LEU A 761 -15.94 2.27 -23.68
N SER A 762 -16.78 1.35 -24.13
CA SER A 762 -16.46 -0.08 -24.11
C SER A 762 -15.80 -0.49 -25.41
N LEU A 763 -14.85 -1.41 -25.32
CA LEU A 763 -14.13 -2.03 -26.40
C LEU A 763 -14.33 -3.55 -26.30
N GLU A 764 -14.93 -4.16 -27.34
CA GLU A 764 -15.26 -5.60 -27.34
C GLU A 764 -14.84 -6.29 -28.64
#